data_09d9a54ac5a6617adf425017c417b082
#
_entry.id   09d9a54ac5a6617adf425017c417b082
#
_cell.length_a   1.000
_cell.length_b   1.000
_cell.length_c   1.000
_cell.angle_alpha   90.00
_cell.angle_beta   90.00
_cell.angle_gamma   90.00
#
_symmetry.space_group_name_H-M   'P 1'
#
loop_
_entity.id
_entity.type
_entity.pdbx_description
1 polymer ?
#
loop_
_entity_poly.entity_id
_entity_poly.type
_entity_poly.pdbx_seq_one_letter_code
_entity_poly.pdbx_strand_id
1 'polypeptide(L)'
;MRMRKGPWLTALLLLASSLSFSHDDLLGTRYVAMEGVDAGDCDDADNPCRTIAYAIEHAPTGGTVKVAEGIFSVEGLSVDDVLHGKTGVLGGYSTADEFKHQDPDLYLTRIYGLQHADRDRLMAHGLRLMVDRVMTRDGRGGGSIGGVSARSEPQAVRAAAANCVQGFAGAFPCRNIDLLAQLRLVDLSTRPNSMSNLWGFVDLDDNREYAVVGVSNATVVIDVTDPENPREVGSVPGNGSAWREVRVFQFFDAAASRHRAYAYITTEALGGGLQVIELSDLPNSVSLANTVRDFQSSHTLYVSNVNYATNVAIPGRQAFLYVAGSNINVPYGSFLIFDLTDPVSPRLVTRAPGGTGYMHDSTSLFITDNRTTQCDQGHNPCEVLVDFNESTVDLWDVTNKSAPVRLSATGYPEARYTHSGWPTEDQQYIVVHDELDELLIGINTHIYTLDIGDLRTPRLITSYIGPDTTTDHNGYAKGDRYYVSHYRRGLVVFDLANPEDLREVGSLDTFLSPAENVAVTEGAWGVYPFLPSGNILVSDIDNGLFVLRDNTRNLGAVVGRVGFAGSTAAVAESVGGASVVLRRTGGIQGAVNVDYATRDGSALAGSDYTAANGTLNWAAGDDSDRTIAIPVVDDTAEEGNEQFSIVLSNLTGGATIDGSTEVAVTISANDASVQPPGGGGGGGRIDLLSLLLAAGALYWAARRRGNFLAQPAARSVWGPI
;
A
#
# COMPACT_ATOMS: atom_id res chain seq x y z
N MET A 1 -3.99 89.60 31.45
CA MET A 1 -3.18 90.06 32.58
C MET A 1 -2.00 89.14 32.80
N ARG A 2 -0.79 89.65 32.62
CA ARG A 2 0.56 89.14 32.93
C ARG A 2 0.91 87.69 32.56
N MET A 3 1.64 87.48 31.47
CA MET A 3 3.12 87.34 31.32
C MET A 3 3.85 86.66 32.46
N ARG A 4 4.55 85.57 32.22
CA ARG A 4 5.99 85.45 32.45
C ARG A 4 6.63 84.30 31.66
N LYS A 5 7.81 84.63 31.13
CA LYS A 5 8.72 83.93 30.23
C LYS A 5 9.54 82.84 30.90
N GLY A 6 9.87 81.78 30.19
CA GLY A 6 11.09 81.21 29.73
C GLY A 6 11.70 80.13 30.60
N PRO A 7 12.72 79.33 30.22
CA PRO A 7 13.47 79.36 28.96
C PRO A 7 13.59 77.99 28.24
N TRP A 8 14.13 78.00 27.06
CA TRP A 8 14.52 76.97 26.14
C TRP A 8 15.41 75.90 26.76
N LEU A 9 15.04 74.59 26.53
CA LEU A 9 16.00 73.49 26.49
C LEU A 9 15.75 72.70 25.20
N THR A 10 16.72 72.78 24.31
CA THR A 10 16.83 71.97 23.06
C THR A 10 17.03 70.52 23.43
N ALA A 11 16.02 69.68 23.21
CA ALA A 11 16.20 68.20 23.23
C ALA A 11 16.39 67.71 21.79
N LEU A 12 17.62 67.32 21.52
CA LEU A 12 18.02 66.59 20.32
C LEU A 12 17.34 65.24 20.39
N LEU A 13 16.26 64.95 19.58
CA LEU A 13 15.75 63.66 19.36
C LEU A 13 16.70 62.91 18.40
N LEU A 14 17.52 62.02 18.96
CA LEU A 14 18.16 60.96 18.27
C LEU A 14 17.05 59.97 17.84
N LEU A 15 16.70 59.92 16.56
CA LEU A 15 16.04 58.82 15.93
C LEU A 15 17.02 57.64 15.97
N ALA A 16 16.89 56.79 16.98
CA ALA A 16 17.39 55.44 16.93
C ALA A 16 16.37 54.64 16.11
N SER A 17 16.61 54.48 14.81
CA SER A 17 16.05 53.43 14.05
C SER A 17 16.56 52.13 14.68
N SER A 18 15.70 51.44 15.42
CA SER A 18 15.92 50.07 15.83
C SER A 18 15.85 49.21 14.56
N LEU A 19 17.01 49.02 13.95
CA LEU A 19 17.24 47.84 13.09
C LEU A 19 17.14 46.63 14.02
N SER A 20 16.00 46.00 14.07
CA SER A 20 15.90 44.65 14.56
C SER A 20 16.60 43.75 13.53
N PHE A 21 17.89 43.55 13.72
CA PHE A 21 18.54 42.41 13.10
C PHE A 21 17.96 41.16 13.73
N SER A 22 17.23 40.36 12.93
CA SER A 22 16.93 39.01 13.24
C SER A 22 18.25 38.25 13.43
N HIS A 23 18.39 37.53 14.53
CA HIS A 23 19.64 36.84 14.90
C HIS A 23 19.94 35.65 13.97
N ASP A 24 19.10 35.39 12.95
CA ASP A 24 19.21 34.24 12.03
C ASP A 24 20.18 34.49 10.85
N ASP A 25 20.56 35.73 10.55
CA ASP A 25 21.38 36.04 9.36
C ASP A 25 22.89 35.86 9.55
N LEU A 26 23.35 35.44 10.73
CA LEU A 26 24.79 35.38 11.02
C LEU A 26 25.52 34.11 10.60
N LEU A 27 24.81 33.06 10.20
CA LEU A 27 25.42 31.76 9.84
C LEU A 27 25.18 31.33 8.38
N GLY A 28 24.52 32.13 7.57
CA GLY A 28 24.26 31.86 6.15
C GLY A 28 23.10 30.91 5.94
N THR A 29 21.92 31.46 5.68
CA THR A 29 20.72 30.71 5.31
C THR A 29 20.74 30.38 3.83
N ARG A 30 20.17 29.22 3.45
CA ARG A 30 19.88 28.80 2.07
C ARG A 30 18.40 28.54 1.92
N TYR A 31 17.87 28.80 0.75
CA TYR A 31 16.45 28.70 0.45
C TYR A 31 16.22 27.67 -0.63
N VAL A 32 15.19 26.82 -0.45
CA VAL A 32 14.80 25.77 -1.39
C VAL A 32 13.31 25.85 -1.64
N ALA A 33 12.92 25.86 -2.92
CA ALA A 33 11.54 25.83 -3.34
C ALA A 33 11.38 24.99 -4.63
N MET A 34 10.18 24.51 -4.89
CA MET A 34 9.88 23.63 -6.03
C MET A 34 10.08 24.31 -7.38
N GLU A 35 9.83 25.60 -7.47
CA GLU A 35 10.05 26.45 -8.64
C GLU A 35 11.48 27.00 -8.73
N GLY A 36 12.33 26.71 -7.76
CA GLY A 36 13.70 27.13 -7.71
C GLY A 36 14.60 26.52 -8.79
N VAL A 37 15.82 27.03 -8.88
CA VAL A 37 16.84 26.56 -9.84
C VAL A 37 18.16 26.31 -9.11
N ASP A 38 18.76 25.13 -9.29
CA ASP A 38 20.05 24.79 -8.71
C ASP A 38 21.18 25.60 -9.38
N ALA A 39 21.37 26.83 -8.91
CA ALA A 39 22.39 27.77 -9.38
C ALA A 39 22.78 28.76 -8.29
N GLY A 40 24.05 29.18 -8.26
CA GLY A 40 24.55 30.11 -7.25
C GLY A 40 24.58 29.52 -5.84
N ASP A 41 24.50 30.39 -4.82
CA ASP A 41 24.66 30.01 -3.42
C ASP A 41 23.33 29.74 -2.69
N CYS A 42 22.17 29.92 -3.32
CA CYS A 42 20.81 29.78 -2.73
C CYS A 42 20.55 30.70 -1.50
N ASP A 43 21.26 31.81 -1.37
CA ASP A 43 21.20 32.72 -0.22
C ASP A 43 20.18 33.85 -0.38
N ASP A 44 19.45 33.86 -1.48
CA ASP A 44 18.39 34.82 -1.82
C ASP A 44 17.04 34.13 -1.80
N ALA A 45 16.11 34.57 -0.96
CA ALA A 45 14.76 34.02 -0.84
C ALA A 45 13.91 34.22 -2.11
N ASP A 46 14.23 35.23 -2.91
CA ASP A 46 13.56 35.47 -4.20
C ASP A 46 14.10 34.59 -5.34
N ASN A 47 15.27 33.96 -5.14
CA ASN A 47 15.93 33.08 -6.07
C ASN A 47 16.37 31.77 -5.39
N PRO A 48 15.43 30.97 -4.86
CA PRO A 48 15.75 29.74 -4.15
C PRO A 48 16.33 28.68 -5.08
N CYS A 49 17.06 27.74 -4.53
CA CYS A 49 17.45 26.53 -5.23
C CYS A 49 16.30 25.52 -5.30
N ARG A 50 16.43 24.53 -6.20
CA ARG A 50 15.41 23.53 -6.44
C ARG A 50 15.55 22.33 -5.52
N THR A 51 16.79 21.92 -5.21
CA THR A 51 17.03 20.67 -4.47
C THR A 51 17.69 20.94 -3.12
N ILE A 52 17.26 20.12 -2.13
CA ILE A 52 17.84 20.15 -0.77
C ILE A 52 19.32 19.78 -0.81
N ALA A 53 19.69 18.79 -1.62
CA ALA A 53 21.07 18.31 -1.75
C ALA A 53 22.01 19.43 -2.23
N TYR A 54 21.60 20.17 -3.26
CA TYR A 54 22.36 21.30 -3.79
C TYR A 54 22.53 22.42 -2.73
N ALA A 55 21.45 22.74 -2.03
CA ALA A 55 21.49 23.77 -0.98
C ALA A 55 22.39 23.37 0.20
N ILE A 56 22.40 22.11 0.63
CA ILE A 56 23.32 21.58 1.65
C ILE A 56 24.79 21.72 1.18
N GLU A 57 25.07 21.38 -0.06
CA GLU A 57 26.45 21.45 -0.61
C GLU A 57 26.99 22.89 -0.58
N HIS A 58 26.13 23.88 -0.91
CA HIS A 58 26.50 25.31 -1.00
C HIS A 58 26.32 26.09 0.30
N ALA A 59 25.75 25.47 1.34
CA ALA A 59 25.62 26.12 2.64
C ALA A 59 26.94 26.11 3.42
N PRO A 60 27.23 27.17 4.21
CA PRO A 60 28.37 27.18 5.11
C PRO A 60 28.16 26.22 6.28
N THR A 61 29.25 25.74 6.89
CA THR A 61 29.17 24.92 8.10
C THR A 61 28.46 25.67 9.23
N GLY A 62 27.42 25.07 9.81
CA GLY A 62 26.58 25.70 10.85
C GLY A 62 25.48 26.60 10.29
N GLY A 63 25.30 26.64 8.96
CA GLY A 63 24.18 27.34 8.31
C GLY A 63 22.87 26.60 8.45
N THR A 64 21.81 27.15 7.84
CA THR A 64 20.45 26.57 7.83
C THR A 64 19.94 26.52 6.40
N VAL A 65 19.30 25.42 6.01
CA VAL A 65 18.54 25.31 4.76
C VAL A 65 17.05 25.39 5.11
N LYS A 66 16.39 26.45 4.67
CA LYS A 66 14.94 26.62 4.79
C LYS A 66 14.27 26.10 3.51
N VAL A 67 13.32 25.19 3.69
CA VAL A 67 12.63 24.51 2.58
C VAL A 67 11.16 24.93 2.59
N ALA A 68 10.69 25.43 1.46
CA ALA A 68 9.28 25.79 1.29
C ALA A 68 8.39 24.54 1.27
N GLU A 69 7.08 24.80 1.29
CA GLU A 69 6.09 23.78 0.99
C GLU A 69 6.37 23.12 -0.35
N GLY A 70 6.19 21.79 -0.43
CA GLY A 70 6.45 21.02 -1.64
C GLY A 70 6.92 19.62 -1.36
N ILE A 71 7.31 18.93 -2.45
CA ILE A 71 7.79 17.56 -2.41
C ILE A 71 9.22 17.52 -2.94
N PHE A 72 10.16 17.10 -2.10
CA PHE A 72 11.58 17.15 -2.41
C PHE A 72 12.26 15.79 -2.27
N SER A 73 13.16 15.47 -3.20
CA SER A 73 14.04 14.32 -3.06
C SER A 73 15.20 14.62 -2.12
N VAL A 74 15.49 13.68 -1.23
CA VAL A 74 16.72 13.64 -0.45
C VAL A 74 17.51 12.35 -0.70
N GLU A 75 17.30 11.73 -1.86
CA GLU A 75 18.02 10.53 -2.28
C GLU A 75 19.53 10.76 -2.28
N GLY A 76 20.25 9.79 -1.72
CA GLY A 76 21.70 9.85 -1.58
C GLY A 76 22.19 10.61 -0.34
N LEU A 77 21.31 11.22 0.43
CA LEU A 77 21.60 11.79 1.74
C LEU A 77 21.21 10.79 2.84
N SER A 78 21.92 10.81 3.95
CA SER A 78 21.46 10.15 5.17
C SER A 78 20.58 11.10 5.99
N VAL A 79 19.80 10.57 6.91
CA VAL A 79 19.04 11.41 7.85
C VAL A 79 19.94 12.34 8.65
N ASP A 80 21.14 11.92 8.99
CA ASP A 80 22.12 12.74 9.71
C ASP A 80 22.68 13.84 8.80
N ASP A 81 22.81 13.62 7.49
CA ASP A 81 23.16 14.70 6.54
C ASP A 81 22.07 15.77 6.49
N VAL A 82 20.78 15.37 6.56
CA VAL A 82 19.63 16.27 6.52
C VAL A 82 19.46 17.02 7.85
N LEU A 83 19.57 16.34 9.00
CA LEU A 83 19.25 16.93 10.29
C LEU A 83 20.45 17.52 11.04
N HIS A 84 21.62 16.92 10.92
CA HIS A 84 22.78 17.17 11.78
C HIS A 84 24.11 17.24 11.02
N GLY A 85 24.08 17.28 9.70
CA GLY A 85 25.26 17.36 8.86
C GLY A 85 26.01 18.68 8.92
N LYS A 86 26.55 19.10 7.79
CA LYS A 86 27.25 20.40 7.65
C LYS A 86 26.33 21.58 8.00
N THR A 87 25.02 21.40 7.76
CA THR A 87 23.96 22.41 7.92
C THR A 87 22.65 21.71 8.28
N GLY A 88 21.79 22.32 9.08
CA GLY A 88 20.48 21.78 9.44
C GLY A 88 19.42 22.14 8.39
N VAL A 89 18.57 21.19 8.02
CA VAL A 89 17.45 21.44 7.11
C VAL A 89 16.17 21.62 7.92
N LEU A 90 15.42 22.66 7.62
CA LEU A 90 14.14 22.98 8.24
C LEU A 90 13.07 23.13 7.16
N GLY A 91 12.00 22.36 7.27
CA GLY A 91 10.79 22.51 6.46
C GLY A 91 9.75 23.41 7.12
N GLY A 92 8.59 23.54 6.48
CA GLY A 92 7.49 24.34 7.01
C GLY A 92 7.59 25.82 6.70
N TYR A 93 8.15 26.18 5.56
CA TYR A 93 8.24 27.57 5.09
C TYR A 93 7.43 27.78 3.82
N SER A 94 7.20 29.04 3.45
CA SER A 94 6.53 29.43 2.20
C SER A 94 7.34 30.49 1.43
N THR A 95 7.33 30.38 0.10
CA THR A 95 7.85 31.44 -0.78
C THR A 95 6.97 32.69 -0.73
N ALA A 96 5.67 32.54 -0.43
CA ALA A 96 4.73 33.66 -0.36
C ALA A 96 5.03 34.65 0.77
N ASP A 97 5.71 34.22 1.83
CA ASP A 97 6.14 35.07 2.93
C ASP A 97 7.67 35.27 2.99
N GLU A 98 8.38 34.91 1.91
CA GLU A 98 9.84 35.01 1.78
C GLU A 98 10.58 34.19 2.85
N PHE A 99 10.08 33.00 3.21
CA PHE A 99 10.62 32.08 4.22
C PHE A 99 10.76 32.69 5.62
N LYS A 100 9.89 33.65 5.98
CA LYS A 100 9.99 34.39 7.26
C LYS A 100 9.46 33.61 8.45
N HIS A 101 8.38 32.85 8.26
CA HIS A 101 7.71 32.13 9.33
C HIS A 101 7.71 30.65 9.07
N GLN A 102 8.14 29.87 10.05
CA GLN A 102 8.04 28.42 10.02
C GLN A 102 6.69 28.00 10.59
N ASP A 103 5.89 27.30 9.79
CA ASP A 103 4.64 26.67 10.23
C ASP A 103 4.49 25.32 9.50
N PRO A 104 5.00 24.20 10.07
CA PRO A 104 4.95 22.90 9.41
C PRO A 104 3.54 22.31 9.27
N ASP A 105 2.55 22.83 9.98
CA ASP A 105 1.17 22.40 9.86
C ASP A 105 0.43 23.17 8.75
N LEU A 106 0.92 24.38 8.42
CA LEU A 106 0.39 25.19 7.34
C LEU A 106 1.16 24.97 6.02
N TYR A 107 2.50 24.92 6.08
CA TYR A 107 3.40 24.81 4.94
C TYR A 107 4.07 23.44 4.93
N LEU A 108 3.44 22.46 4.31
CA LEU A 108 3.92 21.07 4.34
C LEU A 108 5.11 20.86 3.43
N THR A 109 6.29 20.73 4.01
CA THR A 109 7.49 20.29 3.32
C THR A 109 7.59 18.77 3.39
N ARG A 110 7.42 18.09 2.26
CA ARG A 110 7.50 16.64 2.14
C ARG A 110 8.80 16.23 1.53
N ILE A 111 9.39 15.19 2.08
CA ILE A 111 10.64 14.61 1.58
C ILE A 111 10.49 13.11 1.37
N TYR A 112 11.20 12.57 0.38
CA TYR A 112 11.30 11.15 0.12
C TYR A 112 12.77 10.75 -0.13
N GLY A 113 13.08 9.46 0.06
CA GLY A 113 14.44 8.91 -0.12
C GLY A 113 15.17 8.61 1.19
N LEU A 114 14.51 8.71 2.35
CA LEU A 114 15.03 8.32 3.67
C LEU A 114 14.22 7.16 4.25
N GLN A 115 14.80 6.53 5.29
CA GLN A 115 14.15 5.40 5.96
C GLN A 115 13.14 5.89 7.01
N HIS A 116 12.10 5.09 7.21
CA HIS A 116 10.97 5.36 8.09
C HIS A 116 11.30 5.56 9.57
N ALA A 117 12.32 4.84 10.08
CA ALA A 117 12.76 4.94 11.47
C ALA A 117 13.12 6.38 11.91
N ASP A 118 13.27 7.30 10.95
CA ASP A 118 13.68 8.67 11.19
C ASP A 118 12.53 9.69 11.12
N ARG A 119 11.28 9.23 10.93
CA ARG A 119 10.09 10.08 10.76
C ARG A 119 9.95 11.12 11.88
N ASP A 120 9.97 10.70 13.13
CA ASP A 120 9.74 11.62 14.26
C ASP A 120 10.86 12.67 14.38
N ARG A 121 12.09 12.29 14.04
CA ARG A 121 13.23 13.22 14.01
C ARG A 121 13.05 14.26 12.91
N LEU A 122 12.60 13.85 11.73
CA LEU A 122 12.31 14.72 10.58
C LEU A 122 11.13 15.65 10.87
N MET A 123 10.06 15.13 11.46
CA MET A 123 8.89 15.93 11.85
C MET A 123 9.24 17.05 12.84
N ALA A 124 10.15 16.82 13.78
CA ALA A 124 10.65 17.85 14.68
C ALA A 124 11.36 19.01 13.96
N HIS A 125 11.77 18.83 12.71
CA HIS A 125 12.38 19.85 11.86
C HIS A 125 11.42 20.39 10.78
N GLY A 126 10.13 20.07 10.89
CA GLY A 126 9.11 20.51 9.93
C GLY A 126 9.12 19.74 8.59
N LEU A 127 9.80 18.59 8.54
CA LEU A 127 9.89 17.75 7.36
C LEU A 127 8.95 16.55 7.51
N ARG A 128 8.07 16.35 6.54
CA ARG A 128 7.15 15.20 6.49
C ARG A 128 7.73 14.13 5.56
N LEU A 129 8.09 12.97 6.11
CA LEU A 129 8.61 11.88 5.30
C LEU A 129 7.47 11.21 4.53
N MET A 130 7.61 11.15 3.22
CA MET A 130 6.74 10.38 2.34
C MET A 130 7.28 8.96 2.24
N VAL A 131 6.53 8.01 2.75
CA VAL A 131 6.95 6.61 2.85
C VAL A 131 6.55 5.79 1.66
N ASP A 132 5.44 6.14 1.07
CA ASP A 132 4.98 5.54 -0.17
C ASP A 132 5.94 5.78 -1.35
N ARG A 133 7.05 6.45 -1.15
CA ARG A 133 8.09 6.64 -2.16
C ARG A 133 9.42 6.11 -1.70
N VAL A 134 9.56 4.81 -1.75
CA VAL A 134 10.89 4.23 -1.84
C VAL A 134 11.27 4.15 -3.31
N MET A 135 11.84 5.22 -3.82
CA MET A 135 12.50 5.18 -5.14
C MET A 135 13.82 4.44 -4.99
N THR A 136 14.05 3.46 -5.83
CA THR A 136 15.39 2.88 -5.95
C THR A 136 16.35 3.92 -6.55
N ARG A 137 17.63 3.80 -6.22
CA ARG A 137 18.74 4.69 -6.63
C ARG A 137 18.84 4.94 -8.14
N ASP A 138 18.13 4.19 -8.96
CA ASP A 138 18.08 4.25 -10.41
C ASP A 138 16.75 4.83 -10.96
N GLY A 139 15.94 5.45 -10.10
CA GLY A 139 14.67 6.07 -10.51
C GLY A 139 13.57 5.07 -10.85
N ARG A 140 13.74 3.80 -10.51
CA ARG A 140 12.73 2.77 -10.67
C ARG A 140 11.94 2.67 -9.37
N GLY A 141 10.65 2.97 -9.43
CA GLY A 141 9.75 2.80 -8.30
C GLY A 141 9.73 1.33 -7.85
N GLY A 142 9.88 1.10 -6.58
CA GLY A 142 9.90 -0.22 -5.97
C GLY A 142 11.17 -0.41 -5.17
N GLY A 143 11.21 0.06 -3.97
CA GLY A 143 12.30 -0.16 -3.03
C GLY A 143 11.76 -0.55 -1.68
N SER A 144 12.23 -1.67 -1.17
CA SER A 144 11.97 -2.17 0.16
C SER A 144 12.46 -1.19 1.21
N ILE A 145 11.63 -0.89 2.19
CA ILE A 145 12.05 -0.20 3.40
C ILE A 145 12.73 -1.21 4.30
N GLY A 146 14.06 -1.17 4.30
CA GLY A 146 14.88 -1.89 5.26
C GLY A 146 15.01 -3.39 5.04
N GLY A 147 16.11 -3.80 4.42
CA GLY A 147 16.55 -5.19 4.31
C GLY A 147 16.27 -5.79 2.94
N VAL A 148 17.23 -6.46 2.42
CA VAL A 148 17.33 -7.18 1.16
C VAL A 148 15.99 -7.44 0.49
N SER A 149 15.64 -6.60 -0.49
CA SER A 149 14.52 -6.83 -1.41
C SER A 149 14.71 -8.19 -2.10
N ALA A 150 13.93 -9.17 -1.69
CA ALA A 150 13.67 -10.32 -2.54
C ALA A 150 12.52 -9.91 -3.46
N ARG A 151 12.83 -9.21 -4.57
CA ARG A 151 11.86 -9.03 -5.64
C ARG A 151 11.30 -10.40 -6.00
N SER A 152 9.95 -10.47 -6.16
CA SER A 152 9.40 -11.63 -6.87
C SER A 152 10.14 -11.71 -8.20
N GLU A 153 10.67 -12.88 -8.54
CA GLU A 153 11.22 -13.08 -9.90
C GLU A 153 10.07 -12.84 -10.88
N PRO A 154 10.18 -11.88 -11.83
CA PRO A 154 9.11 -11.63 -12.79
C PRO A 154 8.75 -12.94 -13.45
N GLN A 155 7.48 -13.32 -13.41
CA GLN A 155 7.06 -14.60 -14.01
C GLN A 155 7.45 -14.64 -15.48
N ALA A 156 8.21 -15.63 -15.87
CA ALA A 156 8.69 -15.79 -17.25
C ALA A 156 7.54 -16.01 -18.25
N VAL A 157 6.41 -16.54 -17.78
CA VAL A 157 5.24 -16.89 -18.60
C VAL A 157 3.98 -16.30 -17.95
N ARG A 158 3.07 -15.74 -18.77
CA ARG A 158 1.74 -15.31 -18.35
C ARG A 158 0.98 -16.48 -17.73
N ALA A 159 0.39 -16.28 -16.56
CA ALA A 159 -0.41 -17.31 -15.92
C ALA A 159 -1.73 -17.52 -16.68
N ALA A 160 -2.10 -18.77 -16.90
CA ALA A 160 -3.38 -19.16 -17.47
C ALA A 160 -4.46 -19.21 -16.38
N ALA A 161 -5.72 -19.16 -16.81
CA ALA A 161 -6.87 -19.35 -15.92
C ALA A 161 -6.74 -20.64 -15.12
N ALA A 162 -7.03 -20.56 -13.83
CA ALA A 162 -6.96 -21.67 -12.90
C ALA A 162 -7.96 -21.47 -11.76
N ASN A 163 -8.73 -22.50 -11.45
CA ASN A 163 -9.56 -22.51 -10.26
C ASN A 163 -8.68 -22.69 -9.01
N CYS A 164 -9.13 -22.13 -7.88
CA CYS A 164 -8.50 -22.36 -6.58
C CYS A 164 -8.81 -23.78 -6.09
N VAL A 165 -7.86 -24.68 -6.23
CA VAL A 165 -7.96 -26.09 -5.83
C VAL A 165 -6.75 -26.46 -4.98
N GLN A 166 -6.99 -27.11 -3.84
CA GLN A 166 -5.93 -27.50 -2.89
C GLN A 166 -5.05 -26.32 -2.43
N GLY A 167 -5.65 -25.15 -2.30
CA GLY A 167 -4.95 -23.96 -1.87
C GLY A 167 -4.14 -23.23 -2.94
N PHE A 168 -4.28 -23.62 -4.22
CA PHE A 168 -3.56 -22.99 -5.33
C PHE A 168 -4.46 -22.73 -6.55
N ALA A 169 -4.32 -21.58 -7.16
CA ALA A 169 -4.80 -21.24 -8.49
C ALA A 169 -3.59 -21.13 -9.44
N GLY A 170 -3.25 -22.24 -10.11
CA GLY A 170 -1.99 -22.34 -10.83
C GLY A 170 -0.79 -22.32 -9.87
N ALA A 171 0.06 -21.30 -9.94
CA ALA A 171 1.20 -21.12 -9.03
C ALA A 171 0.86 -20.27 -7.79
N PHE A 172 -0.30 -19.63 -7.76
CA PHE A 172 -0.66 -18.64 -6.75
C PHE A 172 -1.39 -19.29 -5.58
N PRO A 173 -0.92 -19.12 -4.32
CA PRO A 173 -1.67 -19.51 -3.14
C PRO A 173 -3.05 -18.84 -3.13
N CYS A 174 -4.09 -19.58 -2.78
CA CYS A 174 -5.45 -19.06 -2.80
C CYS A 174 -6.38 -19.73 -1.80
N ARG A 175 -7.47 -19.01 -1.48
CA ARG A 175 -8.63 -19.52 -0.76
C ARG A 175 -9.90 -18.92 -1.39
N ASN A 176 -10.77 -19.76 -1.98
CA ASN A 176 -12.06 -19.36 -2.56
C ASN A 176 -11.99 -18.26 -3.65
N ILE A 177 -10.83 -17.99 -4.23
CA ILE A 177 -10.62 -17.02 -5.30
C ILE A 177 -9.94 -17.71 -6.48
N ASP A 178 -10.58 -17.70 -7.64
CA ASP A 178 -10.01 -18.24 -8.88
C ASP A 178 -9.20 -17.18 -9.61
N LEU A 179 -8.11 -17.60 -10.26
CA LEU A 179 -7.38 -16.79 -11.23
C LEU A 179 -8.07 -16.95 -12.61
N LEU A 180 -8.50 -15.86 -13.23
CA LEU A 180 -8.99 -15.84 -14.60
C LEU A 180 -7.88 -15.45 -15.57
N ALA A 181 -7.11 -14.42 -15.26
CA ALA A 181 -5.96 -14.02 -16.05
C ALA A 181 -4.95 -13.20 -15.26
N GLN A 182 -3.72 -13.18 -15.76
CA GLN A 182 -2.68 -12.21 -15.42
C GLN A 182 -2.21 -11.51 -16.70
N LEU A 183 -2.11 -10.17 -16.70
CA LEU A 183 -1.46 -9.39 -17.75
C LEU A 183 -0.23 -8.70 -17.16
N ARG A 184 0.97 -9.16 -17.53
CA ARG A 184 2.23 -8.72 -16.95
C ARG A 184 2.65 -7.33 -17.49
N LEU A 185 3.51 -6.64 -16.76
CA LEU A 185 4.07 -5.35 -17.21
C LEU A 185 4.74 -5.44 -18.59
N VAL A 186 5.44 -6.55 -18.86
CA VAL A 186 6.12 -6.78 -20.15
C VAL A 186 5.17 -7.00 -21.33
N ASP A 187 3.91 -7.34 -21.06
CA ASP A 187 2.88 -7.57 -22.09
C ASP A 187 2.22 -6.23 -22.52
N LEU A 188 2.46 -5.14 -21.77
CA LEU A 188 1.95 -3.80 -22.09
C LEU A 188 2.81 -3.08 -23.13
N SER A 189 2.16 -2.35 -24.03
CA SER A 189 2.83 -1.63 -25.13
C SER A 189 3.83 -0.57 -24.62
N THR A 190 3.52 0.07 -23.49
CA THR A 190 4.32 1.12 -22.87
C THR A 190 5.53 0.59 -22.09
N ARG A 191 5.60 -0.72 -21.85
CA ARG A 191 6.67 -1.41 -21.10
C ARG A 191 7.06 -0.69 -19.81
N PRO A 192 6.11 -0.50 -18.90
CA PRO A 192 6.36 0.23 -17.67
C PRO A 192 7.25 -0.56 -16.71
N ASN A 193 7.84 0.14 -15.74
CA ASN A 193 8.63 -0.49 -14.67
C ASN A 193 7.76 -0.95 -13.49
N SER A 194 6.56 -0.37 -13.34
CA SER A 194 5.63 -0.70 -12.26
C SER A 194 4.19 -0.36 -12.66
N MET A 195 3.26 -0.98 -11.96
CA MET A 195 1.83 -0.67 -11.99
C MET A 195 1.44 -0.02 -10.66
N SER A 196 0.49 0.90 -10.69
CA SER A 196 -0.05 1.55 -9.49
C SER A 196 -1.57 1.35 -9.41
N ASN A 197 -2.35 2.38 -9.08
CA ASN A 197 -3.77 2.19 -8.89
C ASN A 197 -4.53 1.91 -10.20
N LEU A 198 -5.73 1.39 -10.07
CA LEU A 198 -6.63 1.09 -11.16
C LEU A 198 -8.06 1.48 -10.83
N TRP A 199 -8.87 1.64 -11.88
CA TRP A 199 -10.32 1.72 -11.78
C TRP A 199 -10.98 0.97 -12.91
N GLY A 200 -12.02 0.21 -12.60
CA GLY A 200 -12.79 -0.49 -13.62
C GLY A 200 -14.02 0.30 -14.07
N PHE A 201 -14.51 0.04 -15.23
CA PHE A 201 -15.82 0.51 -15.66
C PHE A 201 -16.43 -0.40 -16.73
N VAL A 202 -17.75 -0.30 -16.90
CA VAL A 202 -18.49 -0.90 -17.99
C VAL A 202 -18.93 0.20 -18.95
N ASP A 203 -18.63 0.05 -20.22
CA ASP A 203 -19.22 0.92 -21.27
C ASP A 203 -20.70 0.57 -21.41
N LEU A 204 -21.59 1.53 -21.14
CA LEU A 204 -23.03 1.31 -21.14
C LEU A 204 -23.64 1.27 -22.55
N ASP A 205 -22.88 1.58 -23.59
CA ASP A 205 -23.36 1.50 -24.97
C ASP A 205 -23.23 0.08 -25.55
N ASP A 206 -22.19 -0.68 -25.14
CA ASP A 206 -21.95 -2.03 -25.65
C ASP A 206 -21.74 -3.11 -24.56
N ASN A 207 -21.79 -2.72 -23.28
CA ASN A 207 -21.59 -3.56 -22.09
C ASN A 207 -20.21 -4.22 -22.01
N ARG A 208 -19.18 -3.63 -22.62
CA ARG A 208 -17.81 -4.07 -22.45
C ARG A 208 -17.24 -3.59 -21.12
N GLU A 209 -16.45 -4.42 -20.51
CA GLU A 209 -15.78 -4.14 -19.26
C GLU A 209 -14.30 -3.80 -19.48
N TYR A 210 -13.83 -2.77 -18.81
CA TYR A 210 -12.48 -2.26 -18.94
C TYR A 210 -11.82 -2.04 -17.59
N ALA A 211 -10.49 -2.20 -17.56
CA ALA A 211 -9.61 -1.70 -16.52
C ALA A 211 -8.84 -0.50 -17.04
N VAL A 212 -8.92 0.63 -16.36
CA VAL A 212 -8.06 1.80 -16.58
C VAL A 212 -6.98 1.78 -15.51
N VAL A 213 -5.73 1.65 -15.90
CA VAL A 213 -4.63 1.32 -15.01
C VAL A 213 -3.54 2.37 -15.07
N GLY A 214 -3.13 2.87 -13.93
CA GLY A 214 -1.94 3.70 -13.78
C GLY A 214 -0.68 2.85 -13.87
N VAL A 215 0.26 3.25 -14.72
CA VAL A 215 1.59 2.64 -14.81
C VAL A 215 2.65 3.73 -14.74
N SER A 216 3.91 3.36 -14.49
CA SER A 216 4.98 4.31 -14.20
C SER A 216 5.20 5.41 -15.27
N ASN A 217 4.80 5.19 -16.51
CA ASN A 217 5.04 6.12 -17.64
C ASN A 217 3.78 6.48 -18.45
N ALA A 218 2.62 5.92 -18.09
CA ALA A 218 1.37 6.10 -18.85
C ALA A 218 0.13 5.75 -18.00
N THR A 219 -1.05 6.02 -18.55
CA THR A 219 -2.31 5.35 -18.19
C THR A 219 -2.65 4.41 -19.32
N VAL A 220 -2.96 3.16 -18.99
CA VAL A 220 -3.26 2.08 -19.96
C VAL A 220 -4.72 1.66 -19.78
N VAL A 221 -5.42 1.42 -20.88
CA VAL A 221 -6.79 0.88 -20.88
C VAL A 221 -6.78 -0.54 -21.40
N ILE A 222 -7.37 -1.45 -20.64
CA ILE A 222 -7.38 -2.89 -20.89
C ILE A 222 -8.83 -3.35 -20.99
N ASP A 223 -9.21 -3.96 -22.11
CA ASP A 223 -10.48 -4.66 -22.29
C ASP A 223 -10.43 -5.98 -21.50
N VAL A 224 -11.31 -6.13 -20.52
CA VAL A 224 -11.45 -7.30 -19.65
C VAL A 224 -12.80 -8.00 -19.84
N THR A 225 -13.52 -7.68 -20.92
CA THR A 225 -14.82 -8.27 -21.28
C THR A 225 -14.71 -9.79 -21.41
N ASP A 226 -13.64 -10.30 -22.01
CA ASP A 226 -13.21 -11.68 -21.88
C ASP A 226 -12.18 -11.77 -20.75
N PRO A 227 -12.61 -12.17 -19.55
CA PRO A 227 -11.75 -12.09 -18.37
C PRO A 227 -10.55 -13.04 -18.40
N GLU A 228 -10.60 -14.09 -19.24
CA GLU A 228 -9.48 -15.03 -19.42
C GLU A 228 -8.47 -14.54 -20.46
N ASN A 229 -8.86 -13.56 -21.31
CA ASN A 229 -8.04 -13.00 -22.38
C ASN A 229 -8.02 -11.46 -22.36
N PRO A 230 -7.63 -10.81 -21.24
CA PRO A 230 -7.53 -9.36 -21.18
C PRO A 230 -6.52 -8.83 -22.18
N ARG A 231 -6.82 -7.67 -22.80
CA ARG A 231 -5.97 -7.07 -23.82
C ARG A 231 -5.92 -5.55 -23.70
N GLU A 232 -4.75 -4.99 -23.88
CA GLU A 232 -4.60 -3.54 -24.01
C GLU A 232 -5.32 -3.04 -25.27
N VAL A 233 -6.11 -1.96 -25.12
CA VAL A 233 -6.82 -1.30 -26.23
C VAL A 233 -6.29 0.12 -26.49
N GLY A 234 -5.54 0.68 -25.58
CA GLY A 234 -4.88 1.97 -25.77
C GLY A 234 -4.16 2.48 -24.54
N SER A 235 -3.40 3.53 -24.72
CA SER A 235 -2.67 4.18 -23.64
C SER A 235 -2.47 5.67 -23.88
N VAL A 236 -2.36 6.44 -22.79
CA VAL A 236 -2.01 7.87 -22.82
C VAL A 236 -0.73 8.07 -22.02
N PRO A 237 0.34 8.60 -22.61
CA PRO A 237 1.58 8.90 -21.92
C PRO A 237 1.36 9.89 -20.76
N GLY A 238 2.14 9.74 -19.69
CA GLY A 238 2.16 10.64 -18.56
C GLY A 238 3.58 10.87 -18.04
N ASN A 239 3.75 11.86 -17.17
CA ASN A 239 5.03 12.09 -16.52
C ASN A 239 5.44 10.84 -15.73
N GLY A 240 6.73 10.53 -15.72
CA GLY A 240 7.25 9.38 -14.98
C GLY A 240 6.90 9.49 -13.49
N SER A 241 6.20 8.51 -12.95
CA SER A 241 5.78 8.47 -11.55
C SER A 241 5.50 7.04 -11.12
N ALA A 242 5.88 6.67 -9.92
CA ALA A 242 5.43 5.42 -9.30
C ALA A 242 3.94 5.49 -8.93
N TRP A 243 3.43 6.69 -8.70
CA TRP A 243 2.06 6.98 -8.31
C TRP A 243 1.23 7.54 -9.44
N ARG A 244 0.13 6.86 -9.71
CA ARG A 244 -0.87 7.33 -10.65
C ARG A 244 -2.24 6.84 -10.20
N GLU A 245 -3.06 7.78 -9.76
CA GLU A 245 -4.43 7.51 -9.33
C GLU A 245 -5.37 7.62 -10.51
N VAL A 246 -6.43 6.81 -10.49
CA VAL A 246 -7.40 6.69 -11.59
C VAL A 246 -8.81 6.67 -11.03
N ARG A 247 -9.71 7.48 -11.60
CA ARG A 247 -11.18 7.35 -11.43
C ARG A 247 -11.86 7.55 -12.76
N VAL A 248 -13.04 6.96 -12.93
CA VAL A 248 -13.84 7.09 -14.16
C VAL A 248 -15.18 7.74 -13.83
N PHE A 249 -15.65 8.57 -14.74
CA PHE A 249 -17.01 9.11 -14.75
C PHE A 249 -17.63 8.97 -16.12
N GLN A 250 -18.87 8.54 -16.17
CA GLN A 250 -19.61 8.34 -17.41
C GLN A 250 -21.01 8.97 -17.29
N PHE A 251 -21.55 9.45 -18.39
CA PHE A 251 -22.85 10.08 -18.47
C PHE A 251 -23.50 9.87 -19.84
N PHE A 252 -24.83 9.95 -19.90
CA PHE A 252 -25.55 9.92 -21.17
C PHE A 252 -25.54 11.31 -21.83
N ASP A 253 -24.92 11.41 -23.01
CA ASP A 253 -24.94 12.61 -23.83
C ASP A 253 -26.17 12.59 -24.74
N ALA A 254 -27.19 13.35 -24.37
CA ALA A 254 -28.44 13.40 -25.12
C ALA A 254 -28.31 13.98 -26.56
N ALA A 255 -27.29 14.82 -26.78
CA ALA A 255 -27.04 15.40 -28.11
C ALA A 255 -26.39 14.37 -29.03
N ALA A 256 -25.53 13.52 -28.51
CA ALA A 256 -24.89 12.42 -29.23
C ALA A 256 -25.72 11.12 -29.20
N SER A 257 -26.75 11.04 -28.36
CA SER A 257 -27.61 9.86 -28.12
C SER A 257 -26.77 8.63 -27.72
N ARG A 258 -25.72 8.82 -26.93
CA ARG A 258 -24.83 7.77 -26.43
C ARG A 258 -24.21 8.14 -25.09
N HIS A 259 -23.64 7.15 -24.42
CA HIS A 259 -22.82 7.42 -23.24
C HIS A 259 -21.46 7.99 -23.63
N ARG A 260 -20.93 8.85 -22.78
CA ARG A 260 -19.56 9.34 -22.85
C ARG A 260 -18.86 9.05 -21.53
N ALA A 261 -17.62 8.63 -21.62
CA ALA A 261 -16.82 8.27 -20.46
C ALA A 261 -15.46 8.97 -20.47
N TYR A 262 -15.04 9.41 -19.29
CA TYR A 262 -13.75 10.07 -19.07
C TYR A 262 -13.05 9.45 -17.87
N ALA A 263 -11.75 9.20 -18.00
CA ALA A 263 -10.91 8.90 -16.85
C ALA A 263 -10.17 10.16 -16.37
N TYR A 264 -10.17 10.36 -15.08
CA TYR A 264 -9.43 11.40 -14.37
C TYR A 264 -8.19 10.78 -13.75
N ILE A 265 -7.04 11.39 -14.03
CA ILE A 265 -5.75 10.85 -13.64
C ILE A 265 -4.95 11.92 -12.92
N THR A 266 -4.46 11.58 -11.74
CA THR A 266 -3.46 12.36 -11.02
C THR A 266 -2.16 11.62 -10.91
N THR A 267 -1.10 12.37 -10.61
CA THR A 267 0.24 11.84 -10.40
C THR A 267 1.00 12.77 -9.49
N GLU A 268 1.89 12.22 -8.70
CA GLU A 268 2.80 13.02 -7.89
C GLU A 268 3.96 13.63 -8.68
N ALA A 269 4.16 13.23 -9.92
CA ALA A 269 5.13 13.88 -10.80
C ALA A 269 4.72 15.32 -11.10
N LEU A 270 5.66 16.25 -10.89
CA LEU A 270 5.44 17.67 -11.16
C LEU A 270 5.05 17.94 -12.60
N GLY A 271 4.14 18.90 -12.78
CA GLY A 271 3.63 19.30 -14.10
C GLY A 271 2.62 18.33 -14.69
N GLY A 272 2.22 17.27 -13.94
CA GLY A 272 1.17 16.34 -14.35
C GLY A 272 -0.20 17.00 -14.43
N GLY A 273 -0.59 17.71 -13.38
CA GLY A 273 -1.95 18.24 -13.22
C GLY A 273 -2.99 17.14 -13.21
N LEU A 274 -4.24 17.47 -13.54
CA LEU A 274 -5.31 16.50 -13.75
C LEU A 274 -5.45 16.17 -15.23
N GLN A 275 -5.01 15.00 -15.66
CA GLN A 275 -5.26 14.52 -17.02
C GLN A 275 -6.71 14.02 -17.12
N VAL A 276 -7.42 14.42 -18.17
CA VAL A 276 -8.75 13.94 -18.54
C VAL A 276 -8.61 13.12 -19.81
N ILE A 277 -8.84 11.82 -19.71
CA ILE A 277 -8.68 10.88 -20.83
C ILE A 277 -10.06 10.53 -21.39
N GLU A 278 -10.25 10.68 -22.69
CA GLU A 278 -11.45 10.29 -23.41
C GLU A 278 -11.51 8.78 -23.59
N LEU A 279 -12.59 8.16 -23.11
CA LEU A 279 -12.86 6.72 -23.20
C LEU A 279 -14.09 6.39 -24.06
N SER A 280 -14.82 7.39 -24.57
CA SER A 280 -16.12 7.21 -25.22
C SER A 280 -16.06 6.52 -26.60
N ASP A 281 -14.88 6.29 -27.16
CA ASP A 281 -14.68 5.60 -28.43
C ASP A 281 -14.02 4.22 -28.29
N LEU A 282 -14.08 3.67 -27.10
CA LEU A 282 -13.55 2.31 -26.86
C LEU A 282 -14.38 1.27 -27.65
N PRO A 283 -13.76 0.20 -28.11
CA PRO A 283 -12.34 -0.15 -27.98
C PRO A 283 -11.43 0.46 -29.09
N ASN A 284 -11.91 1.43 -29.88
CA ASN A 284 -11.22 1.89 -31.07
C ASN A 284 -10.10 2.88 -30.76
N SER A 285 -10.32 3.78 -29.77
CA SER A 285 -9.33 4.78 -29.41
C SER A 285 -9.38 5.22 -27.95
N VAL A 286 -8.22 5.61 -27.44
CA VAL A 286 -8.00 6.25 -26.13
C VAL A 286 -7.17 7.50 -26.38
N SER A 287 -7.59 8.65 -25.88
CA SER A 287 -6.88 9.90 -26.12
C SER A 287 -6.94 10.86 -24.94
N LEU A 288 -5.92 11.72 -24.81
CA LEU A 288 -5.94 12.82 -23.86
C LEU A 288 -6.91 13.89 -24.34
N ALA A 289 -8.02 14.10 -23.63
CA ALA A 289 -9.01 15.13 -23.95
C ALA A 289 -8.57 16.50 -23.41
N ASN A 290 -8.03 16.56 -22.19
CA ASN A 290 -7.64 17.79 -21.52
C ASN A 290 -6.58 17.54 -20.43
N THR A 291 -5.93 18.60 -19.97
CA THR A 291 -5.13 18.63 -18.74
C THR A 291 -5.49 19.90 -17.97
N VAL A 292 -6.17 19.73 -16.83
CA VAL A 292 -6.50 20.82 -15.90
C VAL A 292 -5.26 21.14 -15.05
N ARG A 293 -4.92 22.43 -14.93
CA ARG A 293 -3.66 22.87 -14.35
C ARG A 293 -3.85 23.76 -13.11
N ASP A 294 -4.94 23.56 -12.39
CA ASP A 294 -5.17 24.22 -11.12
C ASP A 294 -4.23 23.75 -10.00
N PHE A 295 -3.50 22.67 -10.26
CA PHE A 295 -2.40 22.11 -9.47
C PHE A 295 -1.40 21.42 -10.40
N GLN A 296 -0.21 21.07 -9.88
CA GLN A 296 0.83 20.43 -10.68
C GLN A 296 1.01 18.95 -10.36
N SER A 297 0.81 18.57 -9.11
CA SER A 297 0.86 17.19 -8.63
C SER A 297 -0.16 16.98 -7.52
N SER A 298 -0.62 15.75 -7.36
CA SER A 298 -1.46 15.33 -6.24
C SER A 298 -1.35 13.84 -6.01
N HIS A 299 -1.78 13.37 -4.85
CA HIS A 299 -1.68 11.98 -4.47
C HIS A 299 -2.85 11.17 -5.02
N THR A 300 -4.04 11.27 -4.42
CA THR A 300 -5.21 10.52 -4.85
C THR A 300 -6.34 11.41 -5.39
N LEU A 301 -7.39 10.79 -5.89
CA LEU A 301 -8.61 11.45 -6.29
C LEU A 301 -9.82 10.53 -6.09
N TYR A 302 -11.00 11.14 -5.91
CA TYR A 302 -12.24 10.45 -5.66
C TYR A 302 -13.41 11.14 -6.40
N VAL A 303 -14.31 10.36 -7.00
CA VAL A 303 -15.53 10.88 -7.62
C VAL A 303 -16.73 10.54 -6.75
N SER A 304 -17.41 11.55 -6.22
CA SER A 304 -18.59 11.36 -5.37
C SER A 304 -19.88 11.23 -6.15
N ASN A 305 -20.91 10.71 -5.48
CA ASN A 305 -22.28 10.64 -5.98
C ASN A 305 -22.46 9.82 -7.26
N VAL A 306 -21.61 8.82 -7.46
CA VAL A 306 -21.69 7.89 -8.60
C VAL A 306 -22.03 6.47 -8.14
N ASN A 307 -22.64 5.70 -9.01
CA ASN A 307 -22.74 4.26 -8.88
C ASN A 307 -21.42 3.65 -9.35
N TYR A 308 -20.70 2.99 -8.46
CA TYR A 308 -19.32 2.50 -8.76
C TYR A 308 -19.28 1.36 -9.79
N ALA A 309 -20.37 0.64 -10.01
CA ALA A 309 -20.42 -0.39 -11.05
C ALA A 309 -20.57 0.22 -12.46
N THR A 310 -21.28 1.34 -12.59
CA THR A 310 -21.53 2.00 -13.87
C THR A 310 -20.81 3.34 -14.02
N ASN A 311 -20.24 3.88 -12.95
CA ASN A 311 -19.59 5.20 -12.90
C ASN A 311 -20.46 6.37 -13.37
N VAL A 312 -21.78 6.21 -13.32
CA VAL A 312 -22.79 7.25 -13.66
C VAL A 312 -23.25 7.91 -12.37
N ALA A 313 -23.51 9.21 -12.45
CA ALA A 313 -24.07 9.95 -11.33
C ALA A 313 -25.39 9.33 -10.85
N ILE A 314 -25.55 9.21 -9.54
CA ILE A 314 -26.79 8.75 -8.92
C ILE A 314 -27.91 9.72 -9.28
N PRO A 315 -29.09 9.25 -9.72
CA PRO A 315 -30.18 10.13 -10.12
C PRO A 315 -30.52 11.20 -9.07
N GLY A 316 -30.56 12.47 -9.51
CA GLY A 316 -30.82 13.62 -8.64
C GLY A 316 -29.58 14.12 -7.85
N ARG A 317 -28.42 13.54 -8.05
CA ARG A 317 -27.15 13.99 -7.43
C ARG A 317 -26.17 14.46 -8.49
N GLN A 318 -25.44 15.52 -8.18
CA GLN A 318 -24.35 15.99 -9.01
C GLN A 318 -23.04 15.28 -8.61
N ALA A 319 -22.28 14.82 -9.59
CA ALA A 319 -20.95 14.28 -9.35
C ALA A 319 -19.93 15.41 -9.13
N PHE A 320 -19.02 15.20 -8.18
CA PHE A 320 -17.87 16.06 -7.90
C PHE A 320 -16.62 15.22 -7.85
N LEU A 321 -15.50 15.85 -8.22
CA LEU A 321 -14.18 15.26 -8.09
C LEU A 321 -13.46 15.90 -6.90
N TYR A 322 -12.98 15.08 -5.97
CA TYR A 322 -12.13 15.47 -4.87
C TYR A 322 -10.69 15.06 -5.21
N VAL A 323 -9.76 15.99 -5.09
CA VAL A 323 -8.34 15.76 -5.34
C VAL A 323 -7.60 15.92 -4.02
N ALA A 324 -6.90 14.87 -3.60
CA ALA A 324 -6.20 14.77 -2.33
C ALA A 324 -4.69 14.97 -2.50
N GLY A 325 -4.01 15.46 -1.48
CA GLY A 325 -2.56 15.58 -1.47
C GLY A 325 -2.00 16.52 -2.54
N SER A 326 -2.73 17.57 -2.89
CA SER A 326 -2.32 18.52 -3.94
C SER A 326 -1.17 19.42 -3.48
N ASN A 327 -0.26 19.73 -4.39
CA ASN A 327 0.90 20.59 -4.12
C ASN A 327 0.62 22.09 -4.04
N ILE A 328 -0.63 22.54 -4.18
CA ILE A 328 -0.98 23.97 -4.17
C ILE A 328 -2.14 24.31 -3.22
N ASN A 329 -2.41 23.49 -2.24
CA ASN A 329 -3.46 23.77 -1.28
C ASN A 329 -2.95 24.61 -0.11
N VAL A 330 -3.89 25.32 0.52
CA VAL A 330 -3.70 25.95 1.82
C VAL A 330 -4.80 25.43 2.76
N PRO A 331 -4.44 24.63 3.76
CA PRO A 331 -3.11 24.09 4.02
C PRO A 331 -2.69 23.11 2.93
N TYR A 332 -1.38 22.98 2.77
CA TYR A 332 -0.78 22.23 1.72
C TYR A 332 -1.08 20.73 1.84
N GLY A 333 -1.51 20.10 0.72
CA GLY A 333 -1.78 18.67 0.67
C GLY A 333 -3.17 18.24 1.10
N SER A 334 -4.05 19.14 1.51
CA SER A 334 -5.45 18.85 1.78
C SER A 334 -6.26 18.72 0.46
N PHE A 335 -7.58 18.78 0.50
CA PHE A 335 -8.40 18.49 -0.67
C PHE A 335 -8.78 19.72 -1.51
N LEU A 336 -8.98 19.45 -2.80
CA LEU A 336 -9.64 20.34 -3.76
C LEU A 336 -10.96 19.73 -4.19
N ILE A 337 -11.98 20.54 -4.43
CA ILE A 337 -13.30 20.11 -4.94
C ILE A 337 -13.48 20.67 -6.34
N PHE A 338 -13.70 19.79 -7.32
CA PHE A 338 -14.02 20.14 -8.70
C PHE A 338 -15.44 19.75 -9.06
N ASP A 339 -16.11 20.65 -9.77
CA ASP A 339 -17.42 20.43 -10.37
C ASP A 339 -17.25 19.70 -11.71
N LEU A 340 -17.98 18.60 -11.90
CA LEU A 340 -17.97 17.78 -13.09
C LEU A 340 -19.15 18.06 -14.03
N THR A 341 -19.82 19.22 -13.93
CA THR A 341 -20.89 19.62 -14.89
C THR A 341 -20.37 19.64 -16.33
N ASP A 342 -19.12 20.04 -16.54
CA ASP A 342 -18.35 19.80 -17.76
C ASP A 342 -17.27 18.75 -17.48
N PRO A 343 -17.52 17.47 -17.83
CA PRO A 343 -16.59 16.40 -17.53
C PRO A 343 -15.22 16.51 -18.22
N VAL A 344 -15.14 17.23 -19.36
CA VAL A 344 -13.86 17.45 -20.06
C VAL A 344 -13.04 18.55 -19.42
N SER A 345 -13.72 19.53 -18.79
CA SER A 345 -13.09 20.71 -18.20
C SER A 345 -13.55 20.88 -16.74
N PRO A 346 -13.22 19.96 -15.84
CA PRO A 346 -13.55 20.08 -14.41
C PRO A 346 -13.18 21.44 -13.86
N ARG A 347 -14.11 22.08 -13.15
CA ARG A 347 -13.95 23.44 -12.65
C ARG A 347 -13.70 23.42 -11.14
N LEU A 348 -12.59 23.99 -10.71
CA LEU A 348 -12.30 24.16 -9.28
C LEU A 348 -13.41 25.00 -8.59
N VAL A 349 -14.05 24.41 -7.58
CA VAL A 349 -15.08 25.06 -6.75
C VAL A 349 -14.44 25.69 -5.53
N THR A 350 -13.66 24.91 -4.79
CA THR A 350 -13.02 25.37 -3.56
C THR A 350 -11.78 24.55 -3.22
N ARG A 351 -11.02 25.08 -2.31
CA ARG A 351 -9.91 24.45 -1.61
C ARG A 351 -10.33 24.18 -0.18
N ALA A 352 -9.77 23.18 0.46
CA ALA A 352 -10.01 22.92 1.88
C ALA A 352 -9.79 24.18 2.73
N PRO A 353 -10.56 24.37 3.81
CA PRO A 353 -10.32 25.45 4.76
C PRO A 353 -8.93 25.36 5.39
N GLY A 354 -8.39 26.50 5.84
CA GLY A 354 -7.09 26.56 6.54
C GLY A 354 -7.09 25.76 7.85
N GLY A 355 -5.94 25.19 8.20
CA GLY A 355 -5.77 24.40 9.44
C GLY A 355 -6.22 22.93 9.31
N THR A 356 -6.45 22.44 8.09
CA THR A 356 -6.68 21.02 7.80
C THR A 356 -5.36 20.37 7.50
N GLY A 357 -5.13 19.14 8.00
CA GLY A 357 -3.95 18.34 7.68
C GLY A 357 -3.89 17.96 6.21
N TYR A 358 -2.92 17.15 5.88
CA TYR A 358 -2.85 16.49 4.59
C TYR A 358 -4.00 15.50 4.43
N MET A 359 -4.65 15.45 3.28
CA MET A 359 -5.57 14.38 2.93
C MET A 359 -4.84 13.38 2.06
N HIS A 360 -4.72 12.14 2.53
CA HIS A 360 -4.09 11.06 1.76
C HIS A 360 -5.09 10.45 0.79
N ASP A 361 -6.23 9.97 1.29
CA ASP A 361 -7.30 9.41 0.48
C ASP A 361 -8.67 9.86 1.00
N SER A 362 -9.74 9.58 0.24
CA SER A 362 -11.08 9.99 0.61
C SER A 362 -12.18 9.12 0.01
N THR A 363 -13.32 9.15 0.69
CA THR A 363 -14.62 8.66 0.21
C THR A 363 -15.72 9.60 0.67
N SER A 364 -16.99 9.34 0.32
CA SER A 364 -18.08 10.16 0.81
C SER A 364 -19.28 9.35 1.25
N LEU A 365 -20.04 9.93 2.18
CA LEU A 365 -21.32 9.43 2.67
C LEU A 365 -22.43 10.37 2.19
N PHE A 366 -23.61 9.83 1.97
CA PHE A 366 -24.79 10.62 1.68
C PHE A 366 -25.88 10.34 2.71
N ILE A 367 -25.92 11.17 3.73
CA ILE A 367 -26.75 10.99 4.92
C ILE A 367 -28.16 11.51 4.65
N THR A 368 -29.16 10.63 4.87
CA THR A 368 -30.58 10.93 4.72
C THR A 368 -31.41 10.57 5.95
N ASP A 369 -30.77 9.97 6.95
CA ASP A 369 -31.39 9.55 8.20
C ASP A 369 -31.32 10.66 9.28
N ASN A 370 -31.59 10.32 10.53
CA ASN A 370 -31.59 11.27 11.64
C ASN A 370 -30.24 11.94 11.92
N ARG A 371 -29.12 11.41 11.38
CA ARG A 371 -27.79 12.02 11.48
C ARG A 371 -27.69 13.35 10.72
N THR A 372 -28.62 13.67 9.82
CA THR A 372 -28.71 14.99 9.18
C THR A 372 -28.81 16.14 10.19
N THR A 373 -29.30 15.89 11.40
CA THR A 373 -29.32 16.88 12.48
C THR A 373 -27.93 17.23 13.04
N GLN A 374 -26.93 16.42 12.72
CA GLN A 374 -25.54 16.60 13.14
C GLN A 374 -24.71 17.33 12.06
N CYS A 375 -25.25 17.46 10.86
CA CYS A 375 -24.63 18.20 9.77
C CYS A 375 -24.64 19.70 10.03
N ASP A 376 -23.80 20.45 9.31
CA ASP A 376 -23.77 21.92 9.47
C ASP A 376 -25.12 22.52 9.08
N GLN A 377 -25.60 23.46 9.87
CA GLN A 377 -26.89 24.14 9.69
C GLN A 377 -28.08 23.17 9.48
N GLY A 378 -27.93 21.87 9.81
CA GLY A 378 -28.96 20.85 9.63
C GLY A 378 -29.23 20.53 8.16
N HIS A 379 -28.21 20.50 7.31
CA HIS A 379 -28.33 20.06 5.92
C HIS A 379 -29.04 18.71 5.82
N ASN A 380 -30.07 18.63 4.97
CA ASN A 380 -30.85 17.41 4.75
C ASN A 380 -31.34 17.34 3.29
N PRO A 381 -30.82 16.41 2.43
CA PRO A 381 -29.74 15.46 2.75
C PRO A 381 -28.38 16.15 3.01
N CYS A 382 -27.44 15.42 3.58
CA CYS A 382 -26.11 15.89 3.89
C CYS A 382 -25.07 15.03 3.20
N GLU A 383 -24.16 15.62 2.45
CA GLU A 383 -22.98 14.94 1.89
C GLU A 383 -21.80 15.12 2.83
N VAL A 384 -21.21 14.02 3.27
CA VAL A 384 -20.08 14.00 4.20
C VAL A 384 -18.87 13.40 3.50
N LEU A 385 -17.80 14.18 3.33
CA LEU A 385 -16.50 13.70 2.89
C LEU A 385 -15.81 13.04 4.07
N VAL A 386 -15.25 11.85 3.86
CA VAL A 386 -14.36 11.16 4.77
C VAL A 386 -12.94 11.40 4.29
N ASP A 387 -12.12 11.97 5.16
CA ASP A 387 -10.76 12.39 4.91
C ASP A 387 -9.81 11.52 5.75
N PHE A 388 -8.99 10.71 5.09
CA PHE A 388 -7.92 9.91 5.69
C PHE A 388 -6.63 10.73 5.60
N ASN A 389 -6.17 11.27 6.75
CA ASN A 389 -5.19 12.37 6.73
C ASN A 389 -3.84 12.04 7.36
N GLU A 390 -3.41 10.78 7.27
CA GLU A 390 -2.18 10.25 7.88
C GLU A 390 -2.22 10.14 9.43
N SER A 391 -3.19 10.74 10.09
CA SER A 391 -3.23 10.82 11.56
C SER A 391 -4.60 10.49 12.15
N THR A 392 -5.65 10.93 11.47
CA THR A 392 -7.05 10.79 11.91
C THR A 392 -7.95 10.49 10.72
N VAL A 393 -9.15 10.02 11.01
CA VAL A 393 -10.27 10.03 10.07
C VAL A 393 -11.11 11.26 10.37
N ASP A 394 -11.13 12.21 9.46
CA ASP A 394 -11.92 13.44 9.59
C ASP A 394 -13.21 13.34 8.77
N LEU A 395 -14.32 13.80 9.35
CA LEU A 395 -15.58 13.92 8.65
C LEU A 395 -15.88 15.38 8.35
N TRP A 396 -16.21 15.69 7.09
CA TRP A 396 -16.50 17.03 6.61
C TRP A 396 -17.89 17.11 6.01
N ASP A 397 -18.75 17.99 6.49
CA ASP A 397 -19.95 18.36 5.74
C ASP A 397 -19.53 19.19 4.51
N VAL A 398 -19.71 18.58 3.35
CA VAL A 398 -19.41 19.16 2.03
C VAL A 398 -20.67 19.39 1.20
N THR A 399 -21.83 19.42 1.83
CA THR A 399 -23.11 19.72 1.15
C THR A 399 -23.02 21.05 0.43
N ASN A 400 -22.50 22.07 1.09
CA ASN A 400 -22.07 23.30 0.45
C ASN A 400 -20.61 23.18 -0.02
N LYS A 401 -20.42 22.83 -1.29
CA LYS A 401 -19.09 22.61 -1.87
C LYS A 401 -18.14 23.81 -1.77
N SER A 402 -18.69 25.03 -1.63
CA SER A 402 -17.86 26.26 -1.51
C SER A 402 -17.48 26.61 -0.08
N ALA A 403 -18.04 25.92 0.91
CA ALA A 403 -17.78 26.17 2.32
C ALA A 403 -17.83 24.86 3.13
N PRO A 404 -16.86 23.94 2.96
CA PRO A 404 -16.76 22.72 3.74
C PRO A 404 -16.61 23.00 5.24
N VAL A 405 -17.27 22.18 6.08
CA VAL A 405 -17.25 22.32 7.54
C VAL A 405 -16.84 20.99 8.17
N ARG A 406 -15.75 20.97 8.94
CA ARG A 406 -15.32 19.78 9.66
C ARG A 406 -16.31 19.44 10.79
N LEU A 407 -16.82 18.21 10.76
CA LEU A 407 -17.73 17.68 11.76
C LEU A 407 -16.99 17.04 12.92
N SER A 408 -15.96 16.25 12.61
CA SER A 408 -15.14 15.53 13.59
C SER A 408 -13.73 15.23 13.06
N ALA A 409 -12.84 14.90 13.99
CA ALA A 409 -11.52 14.35 13.73
C ALA A 409 -11.32 13.19 14.73
N THR A 410 -11.15 11.98 14.23
CA THR A 410 -11.15 10.77 15.05
C THR A 410 -9.83 10.02 14.88
N GLY A 411 -9.02 9.99 15.95
CA GLY A 411 -7.84 9.12 16.05
C GLY A 411 -8.22 7.76 16.64
N TYR A 412 -7.33 6.81 16.49
CA TYR A 412 -7.43 5.47 17.07
C TYR A 412 -6.10 5.03 17.68
N PRO A 413 -6.10 4.05 18.60
CA PRO A 413 -4.85 3.51 19.16
C PRO A 413 -3.93 3.00 18.06
N GLU A 414 -2.62 3.17 18.24
CA GLU A 414 -1.58 2.68 17.33
C GLU A 414 -1.57 3.31 15.93
N ALA A 415 -2.40 4.34 15.67
CA ALA A 415 -2.37 5.08 14.41
C ALA A 415 -0.95 5.55 14.07
N ARG A 416 -0.48 5.21 12.87
CA ARG A 416 0.82 5.58 12.32
C ARG A 416 0.70 6.30 10.99
N TYR A 417 -0.22 5.82 10.15
CA TYR A 417 -0.47 6.40 8.85
C TYR A 417 -1.90 6.06 8.38
N THR A 418 -2.88 6.81 8.90
CA THR A 418 -4.28 6.69 8.49
C THR A 418 -4.38 6.90 6.98
N HIS A 419 -4.40 5.80 6.25
CA HIS A 419 -4.11 5.75 4.81
C HIS A 419 -5.37 5.87 3.95
N SER A 420 -6.28 4.93 4.10
CA SER A 420 -7.47 4.79 3.26
C SER A 420 -8.61 4.14 4.03
N GLY A 421 -9.76 4.00 3.41
CA GLY A 421 -10.86 3.25 3.98
C GLY A 421 -12.14 3.40 3.16
N TRP A 422 -13.15 2.60 3.50
CA TRP A 422 -14.42 2.59 2.78
C TRP A 422 -15.60 2.35 3.72
N PRO A 423 -16.74 3.04 3.50
CA PRO A 423 -17.93 2.83 4.31
C PRO A 423 -18.63 1.52 3.95
N THR A 424 -19.33 0.94 4.91
CA THR A 424 -20.35 -0.09 4.66
C THR A 424 -21.49 0.47 3.81
N GLU A 425 -22.23 -0.40 3.08
CA GLU A 425 -23.29 0.07 2.20
C GLU A 425 -24.45 0.79 2.96
N ASP A 426 -24.67 0.43 4.22
CA ASP A 426 -25.61 1.09 5.13
C ASP A 426 -25.08 2.41 5.70
N GLN A 427 -23.81 2.73 5.44
CA GLN A 427 -23.10 3.93 5.89
C GLN A 427 -23.14 4.11 7.43
N GLN A 428 -23.13 3.01 8.20
CA GLN A 428 -23.05 3.03 9.66
C GLN A 428 -21.61 2.85 10.17
N TYR A 429 -20.75 2.26 9.35
CA TYR A 429 -19.37 1.97 9.70
C TYR A 429 -18.42 2.38 8.59
N ILE A 430 -17.18 2.65 8.96
CA ILE A 430 -16.04 2.83 8.04
C ILE A 430 -14.98 1.81 8.40
N VAL A 431 -14.55 1.02 7.43
CA VAL A 431 -13.35 0.18 7.54
C VAL A 431 -12.15 1.02 7.15
N VAL A 432 -11.12 1.05 7.98
CA VAL A 432 -9.95 1.94 7.88
C VAL A 432 -8.67 1.13 7.83
N HIS A 433 -7.75 1.55 6.98
CA HIS A 433 -6.41 1.00 6.81
C HIS A 433 -5.36 1.97 7.36
N ASP A 434 -4.41 1.43 8.15
CA ASP A 434 -3.20 2.14 8.58
C ASP A 434 -2.00 1.47 7.92
N GLU A 435 -1.49 2.03 6.84
CA GLU A 435 -0.49 1.39 5.99
C GLU A 435 0.85 1.11 6.68
N LEU A 436 1.12 1.73 7.80
CA LEU A 436 2.48 1.75 8.35
C LEU A 436 2.61 1.26 9.78
N ASP A 437 1.54 0.82 10.41
CA ASP A 437 1.61 0.34 11.78
C ASP A 437 2.40 -0.97 11.88
N GLU A 438 2.26 -1.93 10.93
CA GLU A 438 3.08 -3.13 10.91
C GLU A 438 4.56 -2.81 10.75
N LEU A 439 4.87 -1.89 9.86
CA LEU A 439 6.25 -1.51 9.54
C LEU A 439 6.91 -0.74 10.67
N LEU A 440 6.17 0.17 11.34
CA LEU A 440 6.72 1.10 12.33
C LEU A 440 6.79 0.54 13.73
N ILE A 441 5.83 -0.28 14.11
CA ILE A 441 5.76 -0.83 15.47
C ILE A 441 5.83 -2.36 15.51
N GLY A 442 5.91 -3.03 14.33
CA GLY A 442 6.15 -4.47 14.22
C GLY A 442 5.00 -5.33 14.70
N ILE A 443 3.76 -4.82 14.59
CA ILE A 443 2.55 -5.57 14.91
C ILE A 443 2.10 -6.38 13.69
N ASN A 444 1.16 -7.31 13.90
CA ASN A 444 0.47 -7.95 12.79
C ASN A 444 -0.47 -6.94 12.12
N THR A 445 -0.88 -7.21 10.88
CA THR A 445 -1.88 -6.42 10.15
C THR A 445 -3.08 -6.06 11.02
N HIS A 446 -3.44 -4.78 11.08
CA HIS A 446 -4.64 -4.28 11.74
C HIS A 446 -5.54 -3.54 10.75
N ILE A 447 -6.78 -4.04 10.59
CA ILE A 447 -7.82 -3.35 9.84
C ILE A 447 -8.87 -2.87 10.84
N TYR A 448 -9.06 -1.57 10.93
CA TYR A 448 -9.89 -0.93 11.95
C TYR A 448 -11.31 -0.72 11.47
N THR A 449 -12.29 -0.80 12.36
CA THR A 449 -13.68 -0.46 12.07
C THR A 449 -14.16 0.67 12.99
N LEU A 450 -14.59 1.76 12.40
CA LEU A 450 -15.20 2.91 13.09
C LEU A 450 -16.71 2.89 12.95
N ASP A 451 -17.41 3.06 14.07
CA ASP A 451 -18.85 3.37 14.13
C ASP A 451 -19.04 4.86 13.89
N ILE A 452 -19.81 5.21 12.87
CA ILE A 452 -20.16 6.58 12.49
C ILE A 452 -21.66 6.88 12.67
N GLY A 453 -22.33 6.16 13.54
CA GLY A 453 -23.70 6.46 13.98
C GLY A 453 -23.82 7.85 14.62
N ASP A 454 -22.71 8.38 15.15
CA ASP A 454 -22.57 9.79 15.53
C ASP A 454 -21.45 10.44 14.70
N LEU A 455 -21.82 11.34 13.77
CA LEU A 455 -20.89 12.03 12.87
C LEU A 455 -19.97 13.04 13.61
N ARG A 456 -20.35 13.46 14.81
CA ARG A 456 -19.58 14.41 15.62
C ARG A 456 -18.59 13.72 16.55
N THR A 457 -18.86 12.44 16.89
CA THR A 457 -18.03 11.63 17.76
C THR A 457 -17.93 10.18 17.28
N PRO A 458 -17.40 9.93 16.07
CA PRO A 458 -17.11 8.58 15.60
C PRO A 458 -16.19 7.86 16.58
N ARG A 459 -16.29 6.54 16.63
CA ARG A 459 -15.50 5.75 17.60
C ARG A 459 -15.02 4.45 17.00
N LEU A 460 -13.80 4.06 17.35
CA LEU A 460 -13.30 2.72 17.08
C LEU A 460 -14.16 1.70 17.86
N ILE A 461 -14.64 0.67 17.16
CA ILE A 461 -15.40 -0.42 17.79
C ILE A 461 -14.62 -1.72 17.83
N THR A 462 -13.83 -2.02 16.82
CA THR A 462 -13.03 -3.23 16.70
C THR A 462 -11.86 -3.05 15.75
N SER A 463 -10.93 -3.99 15.78
CA SER A 463 -9.93 -4.19 14.73
C SER A 463 -9.81 -5.68 14.42
N TYR A 464 -9.69 -6.01 13.13
CA TYR A 464 -9.21 -7.32 12.70
C TYR A 464 -7.71 -7.37 12.90
N ILE A 465 -7.21 -8.49 13.42
CA ILE A 465 -5.77 -8.76 13.58
C ILE A 465 -5.40 -9.91 12.64
N GLY A 466 -4.53 -9.63 11.68
CA GLY A 466 -4.06 -10.59 10.71
C GLY A 466 -3.11 -11.65 11.29
N PRO A 467 -2.84 -12.71 10.53
CA PRO A 467 -1.95 -13.79 10.99
C PRO A 467 -0.46 -13.43 10.95
N ASP A 468 -0.09 -12.41 10.23
CA ASP A 468 1.29 -12.00 9.96
C ASP A 468 1.45 -10.48 9.95
N THR A 469 2.65 -9.99 9.66
CA THR A 469 3.02 -8.56 9.67
C THR A 469 2.97 -7.93 8.29
N THR A 470 2.30 -8.56 7.30
CA THR A 470 2.17 -7.95 5.97
C THR A 470 1.27 -6.73 6.00
N THR A 471 1.66 -5.71 5.25
CA THR A 471 1.01 -4.41 5.21
C THR A 471 -0.28 -4.47 4.40
N ASP A 472 -1.40 -3.99 4.94
CA ASP A 472 -2.64 -3.75 4.20
C ASP A 472 -2.61 -2.36 3.50
N HIS A 473 -3.48 -2.16 2.50
CA HIS A 473 -3.39 -0.94 1.69
C HIS A 473 -4.77 -0.37 1.35
N ASN A 474 -5.40 -0.77 0.24
CA ASN A 474 -6.66 -0.21 -0.22
C ASN A 474 -7.79 -1.24 -0.12
N GLY A 475 -8.97 -0.80 0.33
CA GLY A 475 -10.11 -1.69 0.46
C GLY A 475 -11.44 -1.07 0.08
N TYR A 476 -12.36 -1.91 -0.46
CA TYR A 476 -13.69 -1.49 -0.92
C TYR A 476 -14.77 -2.48 -0.47
N ALA A 477 -15.87 -1.93 0.09
CA ALA A 477 -17.06 -2.71 0.42
C ALA A 477 -17.95 -2.90 -0.82
N LYS A 478 -18.46 -4.13 -1.00
CA LYS A 478 -19.50 -4.45 -1.99
C LYS A 478 -20.43 -5.51 -1.41
N GLY A 479 -21.64 -5.11 -1.03
CA GLY A 479 -22.57 -5.99 -0.31
C GLY A 479 -22.01 -6.40 1.04
N ASP A 480 -21.99 -7.70 1.28
CA ASP A 480 -21.50 -8.33 2.49
C ASP A 480 -20.02 -8.73 2.44
N ARG A 481 -19.25 -8.16 1.51
CA ARG A 481 -17.81 -8.44 1.35
C ARG A 481 -17.01 -7.15 1.37
N TYR A 482 -15.80 -7.25 1.92
CA TYR A 482 -14.79 -6.21 1.89
C TYR A 482 -13.54 -6.76 1.20
N TYR A 483 -13.11 -6.11 0.13
CA TYR A 483 -12.02 -6.54 -0.74
C TYR A 483 -10.81 -5.64 -0.50
N VAL A 484 -9.67 -6.23 -0.16
CA VAL A 484 -8.43 -5.52 0.17
C VAL A 484 -7.32 -5.91 -0.78
N SER A 485 -6.67 -4.93 -1.39
CA SER A 485 -5.33 -5.11 -1.94
C SER A 485 -4.34 -5.04 -0.80
N HIS A 486 -3.69 -6.16 -0.51
CA HIS A 486 -2.94 -6.37 0.71
C HIS A 486 -1.48 -6.67 0.37
N TYR A 487 -0.84 -5.73 -0.27
CA TYR A 487 0.54 -5.84 -0.75
C TYR A 487 0.98 -7.29 -1.04
N ARG A 488 1.93 -7.87 -0.27
CA ARG A 488 2.46 -9.22 -0.49
C ARG A 488 1.47 -10.37 -0.31
N ARG A 489 0.32 -10.14 0.31
CA ARG A 489 -0.76 -11.14 0.38
C ARG A 489 -1.69 -11.11 -0.84
N GLY A 490 -1.53 -10.14 -1.73
CA GLY A 490 -2.37 -10.00 -2.90
C GLY A 490 -3.79 -9.52 -2.58
N LEU A 491 -4.80 -10.20 -3.08
CA LEU A 491 -6.21 -9.97 -2.73
C LEU A 491 -6.56 -10.70 -1.45
N VAL A 492 -7.14 -9.98 -0.49
CA VAL A 492 -7.80 -10.57 0.68
C VAL A 492 -9.26 -10.14 0.71
N VAL A 493 -10.17 -11.07 0.98
CA VAL A 493 -11.62 -10.83 1.02
C VAL A 493 -12.14 -11.16 2.42
N PHE A 494 -12.83 -10.20 3.01
CA PHE A 494 -13.46 -10.35 4.33
C PHE A 494 -14.97 -10.48 4.22
N ASP A 495 -15.57 -11.22 5.15
CA ASP A 495 -16.99 -11.18 5.43
C ASP A 495 -17.30 -9.89 6.20
N LEU A 496 -18.16 -9.05 5.62
CA LEU A 496 -18.58 -7.76 6.16
C LEU A 496 -20.03 -7.80 6.70
N ALA A 497 -20.67 -8.98 6.71
CA ALA A 497 -22.03 -9.10 7.24
C ALA A 497 -22.14 -8.68 8.70
N ASN A 498 -21.07 -8.79 9.46
CA ASN A 498 -20.92 -8.20 10.79
C ASN A 498 -19.64 -7.34 10.84
N PRO A 499 -19.74 -6.02 10.69
CA PRO A 499 -18.57 -5.12 10.71
C PRO A 499 -17.81 -5.09 12.04
N GLU A 500 -18.42 -5.60 13.12
CA GLU A 500 -17.75 -5.72 14.43
C GLU A 500 -16.88 -6.99 14.55
N ASP A 501 -16.97 -7.91 13.56
CA ASP A 501 -16.24 -9.18 13.55
C ASP A 501 -15.84 -9.53 12.11
N LEU A 502 -14.89 -8.78 11.56
CA LEU A 502 -14.35 -9.04 10.23
C LEU A 502 -13.63 -10.38 10.19
N ARG A 503 -13.98 -11.22 9.22
CA ARG A 503 -13.37 -12.55 9.04
C ARG A 503 -12.92 -12.74 7.60
N GLU A 504 -11.68 -13.16 7.42
CA GLU A 504 -11.15 -13.51 6.12
C GLU A 504 -11.87 -14.74 5.55
N VAL A 505 -12.48 -14.60 4.37
CA VAL A 505 -13.23 -15.65 3.68
C VAL A 505 -12.63 -16.04 2.34
N GLY A 506 -11.75 -15.25 1.78
CA GLY A 506 -11.08 -15.52 0.52
C GLY A 506 -9.75 -14.79 0.38
N SER A 507 -8.84 -15.36 -0.41
CA SER A 507 -7.57 -14.72 -0.75
C SER A 507 -6.97 -15.30 -2.02
N LEU A 508 -6.14 -14.51 -2.71
CA LEU A 508 -5.24 -14.96 -3.75
C LEU A 508 -3.97 -14.13 -3.68
N ASP A 509 -2.85 -14.78 -3.37
CA ASP A 509 -1.55 -14.15 -3.30
C ASP A 509 -1.02 -13.87 -4.71
N THR A 510 -0.79 -12.58 -5.03
CA THR A 510 -0.24 -12.14 -6.33
C THR A 510 1.27 -12.03 -6.33
N PHE A 511 1.90 -12.09 -5.14
CA PHE A 511 3.32 -11.83 -4.93
C PHE A 511 4.06 -13.07 -4.43
N LEU A 512 4.52 -13.91 -5.36
CA LEU A 512 5.22 -15.16 -5.04
C LEU A 512 6.64 -14.88 -4.54
N SER A 513 6.82 -14.83 -3.22
CA SER A 513 8.12 -14.65 -2.57
C SER A 513 8.30 -15.63 -1.42
N PRO A 514 9.50 -16.20 -1.22
CA PRO A 514 9.77 -17.03 -0.04
C PRO A 514 9.81 -16.25 1.29
N ALA A 515 9.75 -14.92 1.26
CA ALA A 515 9.75 -14.05 2.43
C ALA A 515 8.35 -13.41 2.61
N GLU A 516 7.32 -14.22 2.83
CA GLU A 516 5.91 -13.81 2.80
C GLU A 516 5.51 -12.87 3.95
N ASN A 517 6.07 -13.03 5.14
CA ASN A 517 5.65 -12.35 6.36
C ASN A 517 6.50 -11.12 6.71
N VAL A 518 6.66 -10.19 5.75
CA VAL A 518 7.46 -8.97 5.95
C VAL A 518 6.60 -7.74 5.64
N ALA A 519 6.60 -6.78 6.57
CA ALA A 519 6.00 -5.48 6.36
C ALA A 519 6.76 -4.68 5.30
N VAL A 520 6.22 -4.59 4.10
CA VAL A 520 6.78 -3.85 2.96
C VAL A 520 5.66 -3.43 2.01
N THR A 521 5.92 -2.42 1.20
CA THR A 521 5.00 -1.87 0.21
C THR A 521 5.30 -2.44 -1.19
N GLU A 522 5.24 -3.79 -1.34
CA GLU A 522 5.45 -4.52 -2.59
C GLU A 522 4.27 -5.47 -2.84
N GLY A 523 3.85 -5.67 -4.08
CA GLY A 523 2.76 -6.57 -4.45
C GLY A 523 1.46 -5.83 -4.82
N ALA A 524 0.31 -6.27 -4.31
CA ALA A 524 -1.00 -5.73 -4.68
C ALA A 524 -1.20 -4.30 -4.19
N TRP A 525 -1.41 -3.37 -5.14
CA TRP A 525 -1.61 -1.94 -4.90
C TRP A 525 -3.08 -1.53 -4.83
N GLY A 526 -3.84 -1.85 -5.86
CA GLY A 526 -5.24 -1.47 -6.02
C GLY A 526 -6.15 -2.67 -6.27
N VAL A 527 -7.40 -2.53 -5.86
CA VAL A 527 -8.45 -3.50 -6.10
C VAL A 527 -9.71 -2.81 -6.62
N TYR A 528 -10.42 -3.42 -7.54
CA TYR A 528 -11.72 -2.94 -8.01
C TYR A 528 -12.72 -4.10 -8.10
N PRO A 529 -13.69 -4.18 -7.18
CA PRO A 529 -14.62 -5.30 -7.13
C PRO A 529 -15.98 -5.02 -7.81
N PHE A 530 -16.19 -3.84 -8.42
CA PHE A 530 -17.54 -3.39 -8.81
C PHE A 530 -17.95 -3.75 -10.24
N LEU A 531 -17.15 -4.47 -11.03
CA LEU A 531 -17.57 -4.88 -12.37
C LEU A 531 -18.92 -5.63 -12.33
N PRO A 532 -19.84 -5.35 -13.29
CA PRO A 532 -21.13 -6.04 -13.39
C PRO A 532 -21.01 -7.55 -13.57
N SER A 533 -19.98 -8.04 -14.25
CA SER A 533 -19.67 -9.46 -14.35
C SER A 533 -19.40 -10.13 -13.01
N GLY A 534 -19.07 -9.36 -11.97
CA GLY A 534 -18.61 -9.86 -10.67
C GLY A 534 -17.13 -10.20 -10.63
N ASN A 535 -16.39 -10.03 -11.72
CA ASN A 535 -14.95 -10.17 -11.73
C ASN A 535 -14.29 -9.06 -10.90
N ILE A 536 -13.15 -9.40 -10.30
CA ILE A 536 -12.35 -8.48 -9.49
C ILE A 536 -11.05 -8.18 -10.23
N LEU A 537 -10.70 -6.91 -10.26
CA LEU A 537 -9.42 -6.46 -10.81
C LEU A 537 -8.47 -6.16 -9.65
N VAL A 538 -7.23 -6.62 -9.74
CA VAL A 538 -6.15 -6.30 -8.80
C VAL A 538 -4.93 -5.84 -9.59
N SER A 539 -4.39 -4.67 -9.26
CA SER A 539 -3.09 -4.23 -9.76
C SER A 539 -1.99 -4.63 -8.77
N ASP A 540 -0.97 -5.27 -9.28
CA ASP A 540 0.25 -5.62 -8.54
C ASP A 540 1.42 -4.83 -9.11
N ILE A 541 2.21 -4.20 -8.23
CA ILE A 541 3.29 -3.28 -8.59
C ILE A 541 4.26 -3.93 -9.60
N ASP A 542 4.64 -5.18 -9.33
CA ASP A 542 5.67 -5.89 -10.08
C ASP A 542 5.10 -6.89 -11.08
N ASN A 543 3.92 -7.46 -10.78
CA ASN A 543 3.35 -8.60 -11.52
C ASN A 543 2.23 -8.22 -12.49
N GLY A 544 1.77 -6.96 -12.48
CA GLY A 544 0.80 -6.43 -13.42
C GLY A 544 -0.65 -6.58 -13.00
N LEU A 545 -1.57 -6.70 -13.96
CA LEU A 545 -3.01 -6.79 -13.71
C LEU A 545 -3.43 -8.26 -13.54
N PHE A 546 -4.19 -8.52 -12.47
CA PHE A 546 -4.88 -9.80 -12.24
C PHE A 546 -6.39 -9.61 -12.43
N VAL A 547 -7.02 -10.56 -13.12
CA VAL A 547 -8.47 -10.69 -13.21
C VAL A 547 -8.86 -11.93 -12.44
N LEU A 548 -9.71 -11.76 -11.42
CA LEU A 548 -10.02 -12.77 -10.42
C LEU A 548 -11.53 -13.02 -10.34
N ARG A 549 -11.91 -14.21 -9.86
CA ARG A 549 -13.32 -14.57 -9.57
C ARG A 549 -13.46 -14.86 -8.08
N ASP A 550 -14.41 -14.17 -7.47
CA ASP A 550 -14.81 -14.41 -6.08
C ASP A 550 -15.84 -15.53 -5.99
N ASN A 551 -15.49 -16.63 -5.33
CA ASN A 551 -16.40 -17.73 -5.02
C ASN A 551 -16.93 -17.65 -3.58
N THR A 552 -16.55 -16.66 -2.77
CA THR A 552 -16.96 -16.53 -1.36
C THR A 552 -18.45 -16.29 -1.19
N ARG A 553 -19.12 -15.68 -2.17
CA ARG A 553 -20.57 -15.39 -2.14
C ARG A 553 -21.44 -16.62 -2.30
N ASN A 554 -20.90 -17.69 -2.88
CA ASN A 554 -21.62 -18.93 -3.11
C ASN A 554 -21.42 -19.96 -2.00
N LEU A 555 -20.64 -19.62 -0.95
CA LEU A 555 -20.29 -20.55 0.13
C LEU A 555 -21.54 -21.08 0.85
N GLY A 556 -22.56 -20.22 1.08
CA GLY A 556 -23.81 -20.60 1.72
C GLY A 556 -24.70 -21.57 0.93
N ALA A 557 -24.52 -21.70 -0.40
CA ALA A 557 -25.34 -22.49 -1.30
C ALA A 557 -24.76 -23.88 -1.60
N VAL A 558 -23.49 -24.12 -1.28
CA VAL A 558 -22.77 -25.39 -1.54
C VAL A 558 -22.12 -25.93 -0.28
N VAL A 559 -21.97 -27.25 -0.21
CA VAL A 559 -21.41 -27.91 0.97
C VAL A 559 -19.89 -27.70 1.08
N GLY A 560 -19.22 -27.62 -0.05
CA GLY A 560 -17.78 -27.41 -0.12
C GLY A 560 -16.94 -28.68 -0.04
N ARG A 561 -15.66 -28.47 0.24
CA ARG A 561 -14.63 -29.52 0.32
C ARG A 561 -13.86 -29.40 1.63
N VAL A 562 -13.26 -30.50 2.08
CA VAL A 562 -12.38 -30.55 3.25
C VAL A 562 -11.05 -31.18 2.86
N GLY A 563 -9.95 -30.53 3.21
CA GLY A 563 -8.62 -31.04 2.91
C GLY A 563 -7.54 -30.48 3.84
N PHE A 564 -6.34 -31.04 3.72
CA PHE A 564 -5.18 -30.51 4.42
C PHE A 564 -4.75 -29.17 3.81
N ALA A 565 -4.33 -28.23 4.65
CA ALA A 565 -3.83 -26.93 4.19
C ALA A 565 -2.47 -26.99 3.49
N GLY A 566 -1.74 -28.09 3.65
CA GLY A 566 -0.46 -28.35 3.01
C GLY A 566 -0.31 -29.83 2.63
N SER A 567 0.58 -30.12 1.68
CA SER A 567 0.84 -31.49 1.21
C SER A 567 1.78 -32.29 2.15
N THR A 568 2.52 -31.62 3.02
CA THR A 568 3.43 -32.20 4.02
C THR A 568 3.46 -31.34 5.27
N ALA A 569 3.85 -31.91 6.39
CA ALA A 569 4.15 -31.19 7.63
C ALA A 569 5.52 -31.66 8.17
N ALA A 570 6.20 -30.80 8.90
CA ALA A 570 7.48 -31.12 9.52
C ALA A 570 7.54 -30.51 10.94
N VAL A 571 8.20 -31.19 11.85
CA VAL A 571 8.40 -30.76 13.23
C VAL A 571 9.76 -31.23 13.70
N ALA A 572 10.47 -30.42 14.50
CA ALA A 572 11.64 -30.91 15.22
C ALA A 572 11.18 -31.70 16.45
N GLU A 573 11.86 -32.78 16.75
CA GLU A 573 11.56 -33.65 17.89
C GLU A 573 11.51 -32.88 19.20
N SER A 574 12.43 -31.95 19.42
CA SER A 574 12.52 -31.07 20.59
C SER A 574 11.34 -30.09 20.78
N VAL A 575 10.46 -29.92 19.80
CA VAL A 575 9.31 -29.02 19.90
C VAL A 575 8.14 -29.65 20.67
N GLY A 576 8.13 -30.99 20.81
CA GLY A 576 7.13 -31.70 21.61
C GLY A 576 5.75 -31.85 20.97
N GLY A 577 5.53 -31.38 19.74
CA GLY A 577 4.25 -31.60 19.06
C GLY A 577 4.19 -31.06 17.64
N ALA A 578 3.56 -31.84 16.75
CA ALA A 578 3.24 -31.46 15.37
C ALA A 578 1.83 -30.86 15.29
N SER A 579 1.65 -29.83 14.48
CA SER A 579 0.35 -29.24 14.18
C SER A 579 0.06 -29.35 12.68
N VAL A 580 -1.11 -29.90 12.36
CA VAL A 580 -1.59 -30.05 10.99
C VAL A 580 -2.95 -29.39 10.86
N VAL A 581 -3.10 -28.49 9.89
CA VAL A 581 -4.31 -27.71 9.67
C VAL A 581 -5.15 -28.34 8.57
N LEU A 582 -6.46 -28.47 8.82
CA LEU A 582 -7.48 -28.77 7.82
C LEU A 582 -8.36 -27.58 7.54
N ARG A 583 -8.77 -27.43 6.30
CA ARG A 583 -9.64 -26.35 5.82
C ARG A 583 -10.90 -26.89 5.18
N ARG A 584 -12.01 -26.18 5.41
CA ARG A 584 -13.23 -26.32 4.64
C ARG A 584 -13.27 -25.20 3.61
N THR A 585 -13.35 -25.52 2.32
CA THR A 585 -13.28 -24.55 1.21
C THR A 585 -14.42 -24.76 0.22
N GLY A 586 -14.73 -23.70 -0.57
CA GLY A 586 -15.70 -23.79 -1.67
C GLY A 586 -17.16 -24.02 -1.24
N GLY A 587 -17.49 -23.89 0.04
CA GLY A 587 -18.86 -23.98 0.52
C GLY A 587 -19.02 -24.21 2.02
N ILE A 588 -20.09 -23.67 2.59
CA ILE A 588 -20.41 -23.73 4.02
C ILE A 588 -21.84 -24.25 4.29
N GLN A 589 -22.55 -24.77 3.25
CA GLN A 589 -23.89 -25.30 3.42
C GLN A 589 -23.86 -26.57 4.25
N GLY A 590 -24.67 -26.62 5.30
CA GLY A 590 -24.83 -27.79 6.18
C GLY A 590 -23.61 -28.07 7.05
N ALA A 591 -23.79 -28.98 8.00
CA ALA A 591 -22.71 -29.43 8.87
C ALA A 591 -21.87 -30.52 8.15
N VAL A 592 -20.55 -30.48 8.37
CA VAL A 592 -19.60 -31.45 7.81
C VAL A 592 -18.76 -32.03 8.93
N ASN A 593 -18.52 -33.35 8.90
CA ASN A 593 -17.62 -34.02 9.83
C ASN A 593 -16.65 -34.90 9.05
N VAL A 594 -15.41 -34.99 9.54
CA VAL A 594 -14.37 -35.89 9.03
C VAL A 594 -13.62 -36.52 10.19
N ASP A 595 -13.41 -37.83 10.13
CA ASP A 595 -12.57 -38.52 11.09
C ASP A 595 -11.11 -38.47 10.64
N TYR A 596 -10.21 -38.40 11.62
CA TYR A 596 -8.77 -38.52 11.38
C TYR A 596 -8.15 -39.57 12.30
N ALA A 597 -7.06 -40.16 11.84
CA ALA A 597 -6.22 -41.04 12.66
C ALA A 597 -4.77 -40.95 12.20
N THR A 598 -3.84 -41.04 13.15
CA THR A 598 -2.42 -41.25 12.84
C THR A 598 -2.17 -42.66 12.36
N ARG A 599 -1.16 -42.83 11.50
CA ARG A 599 -0.68 -44.10 10.99
C ARG A 599 0.83 -44.12 11.01
N ASP A 600 1.42 -45.20 11.59
CA ASP A 600 2.86 -45.39 11.64
C ASP A 600 3.48 -45.42 10.24
N GLY A 601 4.67 -44.89 10.13
CA GLY A 601 5.58 -44.98 9.01
C GLY A 601 6.95 -45.50 9.49
N SER A 602 8.02 -44.72 9.30
CA SER A 602 9.27 -44.96 10.04
C SER A 602 9.16 -44.55 11.49
N ALA A 603 8.44 -43.44 11.77
CA ALA A 603 8.07 -43.05 13.12
C ALA A 603 6.95 -43.95 13.68
N LEU A 604 7.11 -44.45 14.91
CA LEU A 604 6.22 -45.42 15.56
C LEU A 604 5.48 -44.80 16.77
N ALA A 605 4.20 -45.06 16.85
CA ALA A 605 3.41 -44.60 17.95
C ALA A 605 3.87 -45.20 19.29
N GLY A 606 4.08 -44.36 20.29
CA GLY A 606 4.55 -44.72 21.62
C GLY A 606 6.07 -44.59 21.78
N SER A 607 6.85 -44.56 20.71
CA SER A 607 8.28 -44.23 20.71
C SER A 607 8.46 -42.75 20.31
N ASP A 608 8.08 -42.40 19.10
CA ASP A 608 8.43 -41.14 18.46
C ASP A 608 7.29 -40.11 18.48
N TYR A 609 6.04 -40.62 18.63
CA TYR A 609 4.88 -39.76 18.76
C TYR A 609 3.73 -40.45 19.51
N THR A 610 2.76 -39.68 20.00
CA THR A 610 1.56 -40.26 20.60
C THR A 610 0.47 -40.43 19.56
N ALA A 611 -0.02 -41.67 19.37
CA ALA A 611 -1.12 -41.95 18.45
C ALA A 611 -2.36 -41.08 18.78
N ALA A 612 -2.96 -40.49 17.75
CA ALA A 612 -4.15 -39.67 17.90
C ALA A 612 -5.21 -40.04 16.85
N ASN A 613 -6.46 -39.98 17.28
CA ASN A 613 -7.62 -40.09 16.42
C ASN A 613 -8.73 -39.18 16.96
N GLY A 614 -9.66 -38.81 16.08
CA GLY A 614 -10.78 -37.97 16.48
C GLY A 614 -11.67 -37.61 15.28
N THR A 615 -12.66 -36.77 15.56
CA THR A 615 -13.56 -36.22 14.56
C THR A 615 -13.50 -34.72 14.60
N LEU A 616 -13.25 -34.10 13.45
CA LEU A 616 -13.34 -32.66 13.26
C LEU A 616 -14.73 -32.33 12.71
N ASN A 617 -15.31 -31.25 13.22
CA ASN A 617 -16.67 -30.85 12.91
C ASN A 617 -16.72 -29.39 12.48
N TRP A 618 -17.45 -29.10 11.41
CA TRP A 618 -17.87 -27.77 10.99
C TRP A 618 -19.38 -27.68 11.06
N ALA A 619 -19.92 -26.71 11.76
CA ALA A 619 -21.34 -26.40 11.74
C ALA A 619 -21.77 -25.85 10.35
N ALA A 620 -23.06 -25.75 10.11
CA ALA A 620 -23.55 -25.01 8.97
C ALA A 620 -23.13 -23.53 9.09
N GLY A 621 -22.55 -22.99 8.03
CA GLY A 621 -22.01 -21.63 8.04
C GLY A 621 -20.58 -21.48 8.56
N ASP A 622 -19.93 -22.57 8.96
CA ASP A 622 -18.57 -22.57 9.52
C ASP A 622 -17.56 -23.08 8.49
N ASP A 623 -16.52 -22.31 8.22
CA ASP A 623 -15.36 -22.67 7.37
C ASP A 623 -14.02 -22.42 8.08
N SER A 624 -14.04 -22.16 9.41
CA SER A 624 -12.83 -21.93 10.18
C SER A 624 -11.88 -23.13 10.15
N ASP A 625 -10.59 -22.86 10.14
CA ASP A 625 -9.55 -23.88 10.16
C ASP A 625 -9.67 -24.79 11.38
N ARG A 626 -9.31 -26.06 11.23
CA ARG A 626 -9.21 -27.04 12.31
C ARG A 626 -7.78 -27.52 12.41
N THR A 627 -7.24 -27.52 13.61
CA THR A 627 -5.88 -27.98 13.87
C THR A 627 -5.89 -29.33 14.56
N ILE A 628 -5.17 -30.28 14.01
CA ILE A 628 -4.83 -31.55 14.64
C ILE A 628 -3.46 -31.38 15.30
N ALA A 629 -3.42 -31.50 16.62
CA ALA A 629 -2.19 -31.48 17.38
C ALA A 629 -1.78 -32.93 17.75
N ILE A 630 -0.57 -33.33 17.37
CA ILE A 630 0.00 -34.66 17.64
C ILE A 630 1.22 -34.46 18.56
N PRO A 631 1.21 -34.95 19.79
CA PRO A 631 2.40 -34.89 20.63
C PRO A 631 3.53 -35.73 20.02
N VAL A 632 4.71 -35.15 19.92
CA VAL A 632 5.97 -35.81 19.52
C VAL A 632 6.79 -36.06 20.77
N VAL A 633 7.45 -37.19 20.85
CA VAL A 633 8.29 -37.60 21.97
C VAL A 633 9.71 -37.16 21.70
N ASP A 634 10.27 -36.37 22.63
CA ASP A 634 11.69 -35.94 22.61
C ASP A 634 12.46 -36.90 23.51
N ASP A 635 13.32 -37.75 22.96
CA ASP A 635 14.12 -38.67 23.75
C ASP A 635 15.61 -38.49 23.50
N THR A 636 16.47 -39.39 23.78
CA THR A 636 17.93 -39.29 23.61
C THR A 636 18.49 -40.37 22.71
N ALA A 637 17.66 -41.09 22.00
CA ALA A 637 18.09 -42.12 21.05
C ALA A 637 18.67 -41.43 19.82
N GLU A 638 19.78 -41.95 19.32
CA GLU A 638 20.34 -41.48 18.05
C GLU A 638 19.50 -42.03 16.90
N GLU A 639 18.69 -41.19 16.34
CA GLU A 639 17.76 -41.54 15.25
C GLU A 639 17.98 -40.65 14.02
N GLY A 640 17.43 -41.03 12.89
CA GLY A 640 17.37 -40.19 11.70
C GLY A 640 16.01 -39.50 11.62
N ASN A 641 15.81 -38.60 10.63
CA ASN A 641 14.48 -38.06 10.37
C ASN A 641 13.49 -39.19 10.06
N GLU A 642 12.38 -39.15 10.72
CA GLU A 642 11.33 -40.17 10.65
C GLU A 642 10.00 -39.59 10.17
N GLN A 643 9.06 -40.47 9.79
CA GLN A 643 7.76 -40.05 9.28
C GLN A 643 6.63 -40.92 9.80
N PHE A 644 5.54 -40.28 10.15
CA PHE A 644 4.21 -40.88 10.26
C PHE A 644 3.22 -40.15 9.35
N SER A 645 1.98 -40.66 9.24
CA SER A 645 0.94 -40.01 8.44
C SER A 645 -0.29 -39.70 9.27
N ILE A 646 -1.05 -38.68 8.86
CA ILE A 646 -2.42 -38.45 9.30
C ILE A 646 -3.35 -38.79 8.15
N VAL A 647 -4.35 -39.66 8.39
CA VAL A 647 -5.29 -40.16 7.37
C VAL A 647 -6.69 -39.68 7.72
N LEU A 648 -7.40 -39.16 6.72
CA LEU A 648 -8.80 -38.75 6.81
C LEU A 648 -9.73 -39.90 6.36
N SER A 649 -10.87 -40.03 7.04
CA SER A 649 -11.89 -41.03 6.73
C SER A 649 -13.29 -40.53 7.11
N ASN A 650 -14.32 -41.28 6.75
CA ASN A 650 -15.71 -41.05 7.17
C ASN A 650 -16.22 -39.63 6.99
N LEU A 651 -15.83 -38.94 5.88
CA LEU A 651 -16.35 -37.63 5.56
C LEU A 651 -17.86 -37.69 5.36
N THR A 652 -18.60 -36.85 6.09
CA THR A 652 -20.06 -36.77 6.07
C THR A 652 -20.55 -35.35 5.76
N GLY A 653 -21.87 -35.18 5.63
CA GLY A 653 -22.48 -33.87 5.35
C GLY A 653 -22.50 -33.50 3.87
N GLY A 654 -22.02 -34.39 2.96
CA GLY A 654 -22.05 -34.16 1.52
C GLY A 654 -20.86 -33.37 0.96
N ALA A 655 -19.88 -33.02 1.79
CA ALA A 655 -18.62 -32.46 1.34
C ALA A 655 -17.77 -33.50 0.59
N THR A 656 -16.82 -33.02 -0.21
CA THR A 656 -15.82 -33.88 -0.86
C THR A 656 -14.43 -33.63 -0.29
N ILE A 657 -13.51 -34.58 -0.47
CA ILE A 657 -12.11 -34.34 -0.08
C ILE A 657 -11.46 -33.39 -1.08
N ASP A 658 -10.72 -32.41 -0.56
CA ASP A 658 -9.86 -31.51 -1.33
C ASP A 658 -8.43 -32.06 -1.30
N GLY A 659 -7.99 -32.68 -2.40
CA GLY A 659 -6.67 -33.25 -2.53
C GLY A 659 -6.50 -34.65 -1.94
N SER A 660 -5.44 -34.86 -1.16
CA SER A 660 -5.12 -36.15 -0.57
C SER A 660 -5.92 -36.42 0.70
N THR A 661 -6.30 -37.67 0.91
CA THR A 661 -6.83 -38.12 2.22
C THR A 661 -5.73 -38.37 3.25
N GLU A 662 -4.49 -38.15 2.91
CA GLU A 662 -3.34 -38.46 3.74
C GLU A 662 -2.27 -37.37 3.63
N VAL A 663 -1.69 -36.96 4.74
CA VAL A 663 -0.54 -36.05 4.82
C VAL A 663 0.58 -36.71 5.61
N ALA A 664 1.80 -36.65 5.08
CA ALA A 664 2.99 -37.11 5.78
C ALA A 664 3.51 -36.04 6.73
N VAL A 665 3.86 -36.44 7.95
CA VAL A 665 4.49 -35.61 8.99
C VAL A 665 5.91 -36.11 9.21
N THR A 666 6.89 -35.26 9.00
CA THR A 666 8.31 -35.57 9.23
C THR A 666 8.73 -35.09 10.59
N ILE A 667 9.26 -35.96 11.44
CA ILE A 667 9.96 -35.63 12.67
C ILE A 667 11.46 -35.50 12.33
N SER A 668 12.02 -34.33 12.62
CA SER A 668 13.45 -34.11 12.41
C SER A 668 14.21 -34.40 13.70
N ALA A 669 15.15 -35.33 13.64
CA ALA A 669 15.99 -35.71 14.77
C ALA A 669 16.82 -34.53 15.30
N ASN A 670 17.00 -34.49 16.62
CA ASN A 670 17.79 -33.46 17.33
C ASN A 670 18.96 -34.03 18.13
N ASP A 671 19.07 -35.37 18.28
CA ASP A 671 20.11 -36.03 19.04
C ASP A 671 21.36 -36.35 18.20
N ALA A 672 22.52 -35.84 18.68
CA ALA A 672 23.78 -36.08 18.04
C ALA A 672 24.39 -37.39 18.56
N SER A 673 25.02 -38.15 17.67
CA SER A 673 25.80 -39.31 18.09
C SER A 673 26.83 -38.97 19.18
N VAL A 674 26.65 -39.52 20.36
CA VAL A 674 27.67 -39.43 21.43
C VAL A 674 28.79 -40.36 21.01
N GLN A 675 29.79 -39.85 20.35
CA GLN A 675 31.03 -40.61 20.11
C GLN A 675 31.63 -41.00 21.46
N PRO A 676 31.79 -42.30 21.76
CA PRO A 676 32.33 -42.71 23.06
C PRO A 676 33.70 -42.05 23.28
N PRO A 677 34.03 -41.64 24.51
CA PRO A 677 35.31 -41.05 24.81
C PRO A 677 36.42 -42.07 24.49
N GLY A 678 37.18 -41.81 23.45
CA GLY A 678 38.28 -42.64 23.01
C GLY A 678 39.27 -42.84 24.13
N GLY A 679 39.38 -44.09 24.62
CA GLY A 679 40.41 -44.48 25.57
C GLY A 679 41.77 -44.12 25.02
N GLY A 680 42.55 -43.37 25.80
CA GLY A 680 43.87 -42.91 25.43
C GLY A 680 44.84 -44.07 25.13
N GLY A 681 45.39 -44.07 23.94
CA GLY A 681 46.51 -44.93 23.51
C GLY A 681 47.24 -44.23 22.39
N GLY A 682 48.43 -43.69 22.72
CA GLY A 682 49.21 -42.84 21.86
C GLY A 682 49.68 -43.49 20.56
N GLY A 683 49.87 -42.70 19.53
CA GLY A 683 50.55 -43.07 18.30
C GLY A 683 50.08 -42.21 17.13
N GLY A 684 50.69 -41.06 16.96
CA GLY A 684 50.39 -40.16 15.85
C GLY A 684 50.66 -40.78 14.50
N ARG A 685 49.64 -40.80 13.68
CA ARG A 685 49.81 -40.80 12.23
C ARG A 685 48.88 -39.68 11.70
N ILE A 686 49.50 -38.58 11.37
CA ILE A 686 48.85 -37.53 10.61
C ILE A 686 48.65 -38.05 9.20
N ASP A 687 47.44 -38.28 8.80
CA ASP A 687 47.13 -38.70 7.44
C ASP A 687 47.38 -37.53 6.48
N LEU A 688 48.29 -37.74 5.53
CA LEU A 688 48.72 -36.76 4.54
C LEU A 688 47.55 -36.22 3.70
N LEU A 689 46.42 -36.95 3.65
CA LEU A 689 45.22 -36.55 2.92
C LEU A 689 44.46 -35.42 3.60
N SER A 690 44.42 -35.41 4.93
CA SER A 690 43.77 -34.34 5.74
C SER A 690 44.53 -33.02 5.67
N LEU A 691 45.88 -33.09 5.55
CA LEU A 691 46.73 -31.91 5.35
C LEU A 691 46.57 -31.30 3.95
N LEU A 692 46.35 -32.13 2.92
CA LEU A 692 46.10 -31.66 1.54
C LEU A 692 44.71 -30.98 1.38
N LEU A 693 43.69 -31.45 2.10
CA LEU A 693 42.39 -30.82 2.09
C LEU A 693 42.35 -29.48 2.83
N ALA A 694 43.09 -29.38 3.96
CA ALA A 694 43.24 -28.11 4.69
C ALA A 694 44.08 -27.08 3.90
N ALA A 695 45.13 -27.53 3.20
CA ALA A 695 45.94 -26.69 2.31
C ALA A 695 45.15 -26.21 1.07
N GLY A 696 44.27 -27.07 0.52
CA GLY A 696 43.38 -26.74 -0.58
C GLY A 696 42.34 -25.65 -0.21
N ALA A 697 41.76 -25.75 0.99
CA ALA A 697 40.81 -24.77 1.50
C ALA A 697 41.45 -23.41 1.78
N LEU A 698 42.67 -23.40 2.34
CA LEU A 698 43.42 -22.16 2.56
C LEU A 698 43.92 -21.52 1.27
N TYR A 699 44.29 -22.32 0.25
CA TYR A 699 44.65 -21.82 -1.07
C TYR A 699 43.44 -21.21 -1.81
N TRP A 700 42.25 -21.81 -1.66
CA TRP A 700 41.02 -21.30 -2.28
C TRP A 700 40.52 -20.01 -1.61
N ALA A 701 40.64 -19.91 -0.28
CA ALA A 701 40.33 -18.70 0.48
C ALA A 701 41.29 -17.53 0.20
N ALA A 702 42.59 -17.83 -0.01
CA ALA A 702 43.58 -16.82 -0.38
C ALA A 702 43.38 -16.28 -1.81
N ARG A 703 42.92 -17.12 -2.74
CA ARG A 703 42.64 -16.70 -4.12
C ARG A 703 41.45 -15.78 -4.25
N ARG A 704 40.47 -15.84 -3.33
CA ARG A 704 39.32 -14.91 -3.28
C ARG A 704 39.64 -13.54 -2.69
N ARG A 705 40.79 -13.38 -1.99
CA ARG A 705 41.20 -12.07 -1.42
C ARG A 705 42.18 -11.30 -2.29
N GLY A 706 42.60 -11.83 -3.44
CA GLY A 706 43.72 -11.31 -4.24
C GLY A 706 43.35 -10.57 -5.52
N ASN A 707 42.09 -10.28 -5.81
CA ASN A 707 41.70 -9.57 -7.03
C ASN A 707 41.10 -8.18 -6.75
N PHE A 708 41.88 -7.36 -6.10
CA PHE A 708 41.73 -5.90 -6.19
C PHE A 708 43.14 -5.32 -6.26
N LEU A 709 43.58 -5.00 -7.46
CA LEU A 709 44.45 -3.89 -7.85
C LEU A 709 45.03 -4.10 -9.26
N ALA A 710 44.94 -3.00 -10.03
CA ALA A 710 45.72 -2.67 -11.22
C ALA A 710 45.15 -3.08 -12.60
N GLN A 711 44.45 -2.12 -13.22
CA GLN A 711 44.54 -1.95 -14.67
C GLN A 711 45.82 -1.22 -15.06
N PRO A 712 46.39 -1.45 -16.24
CA PRO A 712 46.95 -0.38 -17.03
C PRO A 712 46.19 -0.21 -18.38
N ALA A 713 46.13 1.04 -18.79
CA ALA A 713 45.58 1.53 -20.02
C ALA A 713 46.30 0.97 -21.27
N ALA A 714 45.54 0.66 -22.31
CA ALA A 714 46.03 0.59 -23.67
C ALA A 714 45.05 1.27 -24.62
N ARG A 715 45.58 2.29 -25.34
CA ARG A 715 44.96 2.99 -26.47
C ARG A 715 45.00 2.10 -27.72
N SER A 716 43.96 2.22 -28.54
CA SER A 716 44.01 2.26 -30.01
C SER A 716 42.60 2.68 -30.52
N VAL A 717 42.38 3.84 -31.06
CA VAL A 717 42.50 4.27 -32.47
C VAL A 717 41.80 3.32 -33.43
N TRP A 718 40.64 3.77 -33.98
CA TRP A 718 40.24 3.90 -35.37
C TRP A 718 38.77 4.39 -35.43
N GLY A 719 38.54 5.48 -36.15
CA GLY A 719 37.22 6.04 -36.52
C GLY A 719 36.81 5.52 -37.89
N PRO A 720 36.01 6.26 -38.67
CA PRO A 720 34.55 6.15 -38.68
C PRO A 720 34.02 5.50 -39.98
N ILE A 721 32.86 4.93 -39.93
CA ILE A 721 31.84 5.09 -40.98
C ILE A 721 30.47 5.03 -40.29
#